data_34398d86f8531164a544b71ce42b1c7f
#
_entry.id   34398d86f8531164a544b71ce42b1c7f
#
_cell.length_a   1.000
_cell.length_b   1.000
_cell.length_c   1.000
_cell.angle_alpha   90.00
_cell.angle_beta   90.00
_cell.angle_gamma   90.00
#
_symmetry.space_group_name_H-M   'P 1'
#
loop_
_entity.id
_entity.type
_entity.pdbx_description
1 polymer ?
#
loop_
_entity_poly.entity_id
_entity_poly.type
_entity_poly.pdbx_seq_one_letter_code
_entity_poly.pdbx_strand_id
1 'polypeptide(L)'
;MQEFRSHLIFPIFQKVYQSTANRRRASASVLTNRLGKALCLNCARMSKSPDGGISEIETEEEPENLANSLDDSWRGVSMEAIHRNRQPFELENLPPVTAGNLHRVMYQLPIRETPPRPYKSPGKWDSEHVRLPCAPESKYPRENPDGSTTIDFRWEMIERALLQPIKTCEELQAAIISYNTTYRDQWHFRALHQLLDEELDESETRVFFEDLLPRIIRLALRLPDLIQSPVPLLKHHKNASLSLSQQQISCLLANAFLCTFPRRNTLKRKSEYSTFPDINFNRLYQSTGPAVLEKLKCIMHYFRRVCPTERDASNVPTGVVTFVRRSGLPEHLIDWSQSAAPLGDVPLHVDAEGTIEDEGIGLLQVDFANKYLGGGVLGHGCVQEEIRFVICPELLVGKLFTECLRPFEALVMLGAERYSNYTGYAGSFEWSGNFEDSTPRDSSGRRQTAIVAIDALHFAQSHHQYREDLMERELNKAYIGFVHWMVTPPPGVATGNWGCGAFGGDSYLKALLQLMVCAQLGRPLAYYTFGNVEFRDDFHEMWLLFRNDGTTVQQLWSILRSYSRLIKEKSSKEPRENKASKKKLYDFIKEELKKVRDVPGEGASAEAGSSRVAGLGEGKSETSAKSSPELNKQPARPQITITQQSTDLLPAQLSQDNSNSSEDQALLMLSDDEEANAMMEAASLEAKSSVEISNSSTTSKTSSTATKSMGSGGRQLSLLEMLDTHYEKGSASKRPRKSPNCSKAEGSAKSRKEIDVTDKDEKDDIVD
;
A
#
# COMPACT_ATOMS: atom_id res chain seq x y z
N MET A 1 -14.71 -29.05 43.15
CA MET A 1 -13.60 -28.89 42.23
C MET A 1 -14.02 -28.00 41.04
N GLN A 2 -14.57 -26.83 41.34
CA GLN A 2 -14.99 -25.86 40.29
C GLN A 2 -14.57 -24.42 40.60
N GLU A 3 -13.79 -24.20 41.63
CA GLU A 3 -13.36 -22.85 42.04
C GLU A 3 -11.84 -22.60 41.95
N PHE A 4 -11.06 -23.52 41.38
CA PHE A 4 -9.59 -23.38 41.34
C PHE A 4 -8.99 -23.02 39.96
N ARG A 5 -9.82 -22.78 38.94
CA ARG A 5 -9.34 -22.52 37.56
C ARG A 5 -9.29 -21.06 37.12
N SER A 6 -9.72 -20.11 37.95
CA SER A 6 -9.76 -18.68 37.54
C SER A 6 -8.58 -17.81 37.99
N HIS A 7 -7.57 -18.36 38.66
CA HIS A 7 -6.48 -17.53 39.24
C HIS A 7 -5.08 -17.76 38.71
N LEU A 8 -4.85 -18.60 37.71
CA LEU A 8 -3.50 -18.92 37.23
C LEU A 8 -3.16 -18.44 35.80
N ILE A 9 -4.13 -17.98 35.04
CA ILE A 9 -3.89 -17.57 33.62
C ILE A 9 -3.62 -16.06 33.48
N PHE A 10 -3.95 -15.26 34.49
CA PHE A 10 -3.77 -13.79 34.46
C PHE A 10 -2.37 -13.24 34.80
N PRO A 11 -1.47 -13.93 35.50
CA PRO A 11 -0.22 -13.30 35.95
C PRO A 11 0.94 -13.29 34.94
N ILE A 12 0.95 -14.16 33.93
CA ILE A 12 2.12 -14.31 33.03
C ILE A 12 2.10 -13.24 31.93
N PHE A 13 0.96 -12.98 31.34
CA PHE A 13 0.79 -11.85 30.43
C PHE A 13 0.98 -10.49 31.11
N GLN A 14 0.69 -10.39 32.41
CA GLN A 14 0.94 -9.16 33.17
C GLN A 14 2.42 -8.90 33.44
N LYS A 15 3.30 -9.90 33.46
CA LYS A 15 4.74 -9.68 33.71
C LYS A 15 5.49 -9.12 32.50
N VAL A 16 5.17 -9.53 31.28
CA VAL A 16 5.73 -8.94 30.05
C VAL A 16 5.12 -7.56 29.82
N TYR A 17 3.84 -7.38 30.10
CA TYR A 17 3.16 -6.09 30.02
C TYR A 17 3.69 -5.08 31.06
N GLN A 18 4.06 -5.53 32.25
CA GLN A 18 4.64 -4.66 33.29
C GLN A 18 6.10 -4.27 33.03
N SER A 19 6.86 -5.07 32.30
CA SER A 19 8.23 -4.74 31.90
C SER A 19 8.28 -3.62 30.84
N THR A 20 7.43 -3.68 29.83
CA THR A 20 7.30 -2.63 28.80
C THR A 20 6.54 -1.40 29.29
N ALA A 21 5.51 -1.58 30.12
CA ALA A 21 4.80 -0.47 30.74
C ALA A 21 5.66 0.31 31.73
N ASN A 22 6.61 -0.33 32.41
CA ASN A 22 7.55 0.36 33.31
C ASN A 22 8.62 1.16 32.54
N ARG A 23 9.03 0.76 31.34
CA ARG A 23 9.87 1.60 30.47
C ARG A 23 9.10 2.81 29.90
N ARG A 24 7.84 2.64 29.51
CA ARG A 24 6.97 3.75 29.06
C ARG A 24 6.52 4.66 30.21
N ARG A 25 6.32 4.13 31.43
CA ARG A 25 6.05 4.97 32.62
C ARG A 25 7.26 5.81 33.02
N ALA A 26 8.48 5.35 32.80
CA ALA A 26 9.67 6.17 33.02
C ALA A 26 9.75 7.34 32.01
N SER A 27 9.36 7.14 30.75
CA SER A 27 9.29 8.19 29.75
C SER A 27 8.08 9.12 29.95
N ALA A 28 6.91 8.58 30.29
CA ALA A 28 5.70 9.37 30.59
C ALA A 28 5.80 10.13 31.90
N SER A 29 6.51 9.62 32.92
CA SER A 29 6.73 10.35 34.18
C SER A 29 7.70 11.52 34.02
N VAL A 30 8.58 11.49 33.02
CA VAL A 30 9.45 12.63 32.67
C VAL A 30 8.63 13.70 31.92
N LEU A 31 7.68 13.31 31.07
CA LEU A 31 6.78 14.26 30.38
C LEU A 31 5.74 14.89 31.33
N THR A 32 5.10 14.07 32.19
CA THR A 32 4.13 14.61 33.18
C THR A 32 4.78 15.45 34.27
N ASN A 33 6.03 15.18 34.65
CA ASN A 33 6.77 16.05 35.57
C ASN A 33 7.22 17.38 34.90
N ARG A 34 7.39 17.42 33.57
CA ARG A 34 7.65 18.69 32.85
C ARG A 34 6.38 19.50 32.67
N LEU A 35 5.24 18.87 32.31
CA LEU A 35 3.94 19.53 32.21
C LEU A 35 3.38 19.97 33.58
N GLY A 36 3.55 19.17 34.62
CA GLY A 36 3.13 19.51 35.99
C GLY A 36 3.92 20.69 36.60
N LYS A 37 5.19 20.87 36.25
CA LYS A 37 5.97 22.05 36.68
C LYS A 37 5.61 23.31 35.89
N ALA A 38 5.19 23.21 34.63
CA ALA A 38 4.73 24.35 33.85
C ALA A 38 3.35 24.87 34.31
N LEU A 39 2.45 23.97 34.72
CA LEU A 39 1.14 24.34 35.27
C LEU A 39 1.19 24.88 36.71
N CYS A 40 2.14 24.42 37.51
CA CYS A 40 2.30 24.90 38.93
C CYS A 40 2.92 26.28 39.01
N LEU A 41 3.72 26.72 38.03
CA LEU A 41 4.30 28.06 37.95
C LEU A 41 3.30 29.14 37.54
N ASN A 42 2.21 28.82 36.84
CA ASN A 42 1.20 29.77 36.47
C ASN A 42 0.07 29.97 37.49
N CYS A 43 -0.10 29.07 38.47
CA CYS A 43 -1.05 29.24 39.57
C CYS A 43 -0.52 30.05 40.76
N ALA A 44 0.82 30.23 40.86
CA ALA A 44 1.45 30.96 41.99
C ALA A 44 1.53 32.48 41.77
N ARG A 45 1.04 33.04 40.69
CA ARG A 45 1.11 34.49 40.37
C ARG A 45 -0.16 35.32 40.60
N MET A 46 -1.20 34.78 41.19
CA MET A 46 -2.41 35.51 41.51
C MET A 46 -2.76 35.50 43.00
N SER A 47 -1.90 36.10 43.84
CA SER A 47 -2.32 36.69 45.13
C SER A 47 -1.13 37.34 45.79
N LYS A 48 -1.01 38.67 45.69
CA LYS A 48 -0.63 39.65 46.72
C LYS A 48 -0.20 40.96 46.08
N SER A 49 -0.91 41.99 46.35
CA SER A 49 -0.50 43.40 46.46
C SER A 49 -1.06 43.93 47.78
N PRO A 50 -0.68 45.10 48.32
CA PRO A 50 0.38 46.05 47.96
C PRO A 50 1.31 46.41 49.17
N ASP A 51 2.46 46.99 48.91
CA ASP A 51 2.92 48.27 49.48
C ASP A 51 4.44 48.48 49.29
N GLY A 52 4.78 49.63 48.76
CA GLY A 52 5.82 50.56 49.17
C GLY A 52 7.26 50.35 48.66
N GLY A 53 7.79 51.31 47.85
CA GLY A 53 9.17 51.71 47.88
C GLY A 53 9.95 51.73 46.56
N ILE A 54 10.20 52.92 46.09
CA ILE A 54 10.96 53.36 44.90
C ILE A 54 12.44 53.00 44.98
N SER A 55 13.03 52.50 43.88
CA SER A 55 14.29 53.03 43.29
C SER A 55 14.60 52.34 41.97
N GLU A 56 14.85 53.21 40.99
CA GLU A 56 15.23 52.93 39.60
C GLU A 56 16.63 52.29 39.51
N ILE A 57 16.80 51.29 38.68
CA ILE A 57 17.95 51.17 37.75
C ILE A 57 17.46 50.30 36.57
N GLU A 58 17.38 50.95 35.40
CA GLU A 58 17.18 50.36 34.10
C GLU A 58 18.45 49.58 33.71
N THR A 59 18.29 48.32 33.34
CA THR A 59 19.10 47.66 32.33
C THR A 59 18.13 46.86 31.47
N GLU A 60 17.96 47.31 30.26
CA GLU A 60 17.29 46.58 29.19
C GLU A 60 18.11 45.31 28.88
N GLU A 61 17.68 44.17 29.35
CA GLU A 61 18.04 42.87 28.78
C GLU A 61 16.90 42.51 27.82
N GLU A 62 17.23 42.47 26.51
CA GLU A 62 16.37 41.95 25.46
C GLU A 62 15.87 40.54 25.86
N PRO A 63 14.63 40.18 25.54
CA PRO A 63 14.15 38.83 25.81
C PRO A 63 14.83 37.87 24.82
N GLU A 64 15.92 37.25 25.25
CA GLU A 64 16.47 36.09 24.56
C GLU A 64 15.39 35.01 24.43
N ASN A 65 14.98 34.80 23.23
CA ASN A 65 14.48 33.59 22.60
C ASN A 65 14.11 32.42 23.51
N LEU A 66 12.90 32.45 24.08
CA LEU A 66 12.16 31.24 24.43
C LEU A 66 11.30 30.82 23.21
N ALA A 67 11.94 30.76 22.05
CA ALA A 67 11.35 30.23 20.84
C ALA A 67 12.08 28.93 20.50
N ASN A 68 11.29 27.86 20.52
CA ASN A 68 11.49 26.70 19.69
C ASN A 68 12.49 25.63 20.16
N SER A 69 12.05 24.73 21.01
CA SER A 69 12.21 23.33 20.62
C SER A 69 11.10 23.02 19.63
N LEU A 70 11.19 23.55 18.41
CA LEU A 70 10.41 23.10 17.28
C LEU A 70 10.74 21.62 17.11
N ASP A 71 9.70 20.82 17.03
CA ASP A 71 9.79 19.43 16.61
C ASP A 71 10.52 19.43 15.25
N ASP A 72 11.79 19.00 15.24
CA ASP A 72 12.67 19.06 14.07
C ASP A 72 12.38 17.91 13.09
N SER A 73 11.35 17.08 13.37
CA SER A 73 10.99 15.92 12.56
C SER A 73 10.38 16.30 11.21
N TRP A 74 9.64 17.41 11.13
CA TRP A 74 8.88 17.81 9.93
C TRP A 74 9.21 19.21 9.40
N ARG A 75 8.77 19.49 8.17
CA ARG A 75 8.87 20.78 7.47
C ARG A 75 7.56 21.09 6.74
N GLY A 76 7.35 22.33 6.39
CA GLY A 76 6.20 22.82 5.63
C GLY A 76 5.08 23.33 6.51
N VAL A 77 3.86 22.82 6.34
CA VAL A 77 2.68 23.21 7.13
C VAL A 77 2.35 22.16 8.19
N SER A 78 1.71 22.56 9.29
CA SER A 78 1.29 21.61 10.32
C SER A 78 0.19 20.66 9.85
N MET A 79 -0.01 19.53 10.56
CA MET A 79 -1.09 18.59 10.25
C MET A 79 -2.48 19.21 10.40
N GLU A 80 -2.68 20.18 11.31
CA GLU A 80 -3.92 20.95 11.40
C GLU A 80 -4.20 21.70 10.08
N ALA A 81 -3.17 22.28 9.47
CA ALA A 81 -3.32 22.95 8.17
C ALA A 81 -3.60 21.94 7.03
N ILE A 82 -3.02 20.74 7.06
CA ILE A 82 -3.35 19.64 6.15
C ILE A 82 -4.83 19.27 6.26
N HIS A 83 -5.38 19.23 7.48
CA HIS A 83 -6.81 19.04 7.75
C HIS A 83 -7.66 20.31 7.54
N ARG A 84 -7.06 21.41 7.06
CA ARG A 84 -7.74 22.70 6.85
C ARG A 84 -8.36 23.25 8.14
N ASN A 85 -7.63 23.12 9.26
CA ASN A 85 -8.02 23.55 10.61
C ASN A 85 -9.32 22.88 11.11
N ARG A 86 -9.60 21.64 10.67
CA ARG A 86 -10.69 20.79 11.15
C ARG A 86 -10.12 19.59 11.88
N GLN A 87 -10.94 18.97 12.72
CA GLN A 87 -10.58 17.66 13.27
C GLN A 87 -10.61 16.59 12.16
N PRO A 88 -9.77 15.53 12.24
CA PRO A 88 -9.65 14.52 11.18
C PRO A 88 -10.97 13.90 10.70
N PHE A 89 -11.95 13.75 11.59
CA PHE A 89 -13.25 13.11 11.30
C PHE A 89 -14.45 14.03 11.50
N GLU A 90 -14.24 15.33 11.49
CA GLU A 90 -15.32 16.32 11.64
C GLU A 90 -16.36 16.21 10.50
N LEU A 91 -15.94 15.83 9.31
CA LEU A 91 -16.80 15.56 8.17
C LEU A 91 -16.70 14.08 7.75
N GLU A 92 -17.85 13.47 7.44
CA GLU A 92 -17.84 12.17 6.77
C GLU A 92 -17.27 12.34 5.36
N ASN A 93 -16.09 11.74 5.13
CA ASN A 93 -15.37 11.85 3.85
C ASN A 93 -15.60 10.64 2.93
N LEU A 94 -16.39 9.65 3.36
CA LEU A 94 -16.66 8.45 2.60
C LEU A 94 -18.02 8.53 1.91
N PRO A 95 -18.15 8.09 0.64
CA PRO A 95 -19.44 8.06 -0.03
C PRO A 95 -20.37 7.04 0.66
N PRO A 96 -21.68 7.31 0.79
CA PRO A 96 -22.60 6.37 1.41
C PRO A 96 -22.68 5.06 0.64
N VAL A 97 -22.87 3.93 1.36
CA VAL A 97 -23.03 2.62 0.74
C VAL A 97 -24.45 2.51 0.17
N THR A 98 -24.53 2.44 -1.16
CA THR A 98 -25.78 2.26 -1.89
C THR A 98 -25.64 1.09 -2.87
N ALA A 99 -26.59 0.16 -2.87
CA ALA A 99 -26.59 -0.93 -3.83
C ALA A 99 -26.97 -0.41 -5.24
N GLY A 100 -26.29 -0.90 -6.26
CA GLY A 100 -26.50 -0.51 -7.64
C GLY A 100 -25.82 -1.44 -8.63
N ASN A 101 -25.91 -1.13 -9.92
CA ASN A 101 -25.32 -1.98 -10.97
C ASN A 101 -23.79 -2.09 -10.86
N LEU A 102 -23.14 -1.03 -10.41
CA LEU A 102 -21.68 -0.98 -10.22
C LEU A 102 -21.26 -1.20 -8.78
N HIS A 103 -22.21 -1.30 -7.82
CA HIS A 103 -21.91 -1.50 -6.41
C HIS A 103 -22.69 -2.69 -5.86
N ARG A 104 -22.02 -3.81 -5.67
CA ARG A 104 -22.58 -4.98 -5.00
C ARG A 104 -22.43 -4.87 -3.49
N VAL A 105 -23.55 -4.97 -2.76
CA VAL A 105 -23.59 -5.02 -1.30
C VAL A 105 -23.98 -6.43 -0.88
N MET A 106 -23.15 -7.08 -0.06
CA MET A 106 -23.31 -8.47 0.33
C MET A 106 -24.19 -8.66 1.57
N TYR A 107 -24.68 -7.57 2.14
CA TYR A 107 -25.58 -7.54 3.30
C TYR A 107 -26.83 -6.72 2.98
N GLN A 108 -27.86 -6.85 3.83
CA GLN A 108 -29.14 -6.16 3.65
C GLN A 108 -29.02 -4.67 4.00
N LEU A 109 -29.56 -3.81 3.15
CA LEU A 109 -29.69 -2.37 3.36
C LEU A 109 -31.19 -2.01 3.57
N PRO A 110 -31.50 -1.03 4.45
CA PRO A 110 -30.59 -0.39 5.41
C PRO A 110 -30.16 -1.39 6.51
N ILE A 111 -29.00 -1.14 7.14
CA ILE A 111 -28.53 -1.96 8.27
C ILE A 111 -29.51 -1.75 9.44
N ARG A 112 -30.20 -2.82 9.84
CA ARG A 112 -31.18 -2.81 10.96
C ARG A 112 -30.69 -3.55 12.19
N GLU A 113 -29.66 -4.38 12.04
CA GLU A 113 -29.09 -5.25 13.07
C GLU A 113 -27.57 -5.26 12.94
N THR A 114 -26.91 -5.54 14.03
CA THR A 114 -25.46 -5.73 14.09
C THR A 114 -25.13 -7.10 14.68
N PRO A 115 -24.32 -7.90 13.99
CA PRO A 115 -23.72 -7.65 12.66
C PRO A 115 -24.76 -7.61 11.53
N PRO A 116 -24.46 -6.93 10.40
CA PRO A 116 -25.42 -6.83 9.28
C PRO A 116 -25.82 -8.20 8.71
N ARG A 117 -27.12 -8.39 8.47
CA ARG A 117 -27.63 -9.66 7.88
C ARG A 117 -27.12 -9.86 6.46
N PRO A 118 -26.72 -11.08 6.07
CA PRO A 118 -26.36 -11.39 4.68
C PRO A 118 -27.49 -11.10 3.70
N TYR A 119 -27.13 -10.57 2.53
CA TYR A 119 -28.04 -10.45 1.40
C TYR A 119 -28.12 -11.78 0.67
N LYS A 120 -29.35 -12.26 0.39
CA LYS A 120 -29.57 -13.54 -0.28
C LYS A 120 -29.97 -13.35 -1.73
N SER A 121 -29.29 -14.04 -2.63
CA SER A 121 -29.64 -14.14 -4.05
C SER A 121 -29.21 -15.50 -4.61
N PRO A 122 -29.75 -15.93 -5.78
CA PRO A 122 -29.35 -17.17 -6.43
C PRO A 122 -27.85 -17.27 -6.62
N GLY A 123 -27.29 -18.46 -6.41
CA GLY A 123 -25.89 -18.78 -6.65
C GLY A 123 -25.50 -18.60 -8.12
N LYS A 124 -24.22 -18.34 -8.39
CA LYS A 124 -23.64 -18.29 -9.72
C LYS A 124 -22.28 -18.97 -9.72
N TRP A 125 -22.04 -19.80 -10.71
CA TRP A 125 -20.77 -20.47 -10.94
C TRP A 125 -20.26 -20.11 -12.35
N ASP A 126 -19.73 -18.90 -12.48
CA ASP A 126 -19.29 -18.32 -13.76
C ASP A 126 -17.95 -17.59 -13.59
N SER A 127 -17.39 -17.08 -14.68
CA SER A 127 -16.11 -16.35 -14.68
C SER A 127 -16.20 -14.93 -14.11
N GLU A 128 -17.38 -14.43 -13.77
CA GLU A 128 -17.58 -13.09 -13.21
C GLU A 128 -17.69 -13.09 -11.67
N HIS A 129 -17.71 -14.29 -11.05
CA HIS A 129 -17.88 -14.43 -9.60
C HIS A 129 -16.84 -15.40 -9.01
N VAL A 130 -16.55 -15.20 -7.74
CA VAL A 130 -15.66 -16.09 -6.96
C VAL A 130 -16.24 -17.51 -6.93
N ARG A 131 -15.40 -18.50 -7.23
CA ARG A 131 -15.74 -19.93 -7.08
C ARG A 131 -15.69 -20.29 -5.58
N LEU A 132 -16.83 -20.30 -4.94
CA LEU A 132 -16.93 -20.66 -3.52
C LEU A 132 -16.80 -22.18 -3.32
N PRO A 133 -16.08 -22.63 -2.28
CA PRO A 133 -15.92 -24.07 -2.02
C PRO A 133 -17.23 -24.77 -1.66
N CYS A 134 -18.22 -24.03 -1.11
CA CYS A 134 -19.55 -24.54 -0.75
C CYS A 134 -20.58 -24.51 -1.89
N ALA A 135 -20.17 -24.04 -3.09
CA ALA A 135 -21.10 -24.07 -4.24
C ALA A 135 -21.37 -25.52 -4.70
N PRO A 136 -22.60 -25.85 -5.15
CA PRO A 136 -22.93 -27.19 -5.62
C PRO A 136 -22.08 -27.68 -6.80
N GLU A 137 -21.54 -26.75 -7.60
CA GLU A 137 -20.66 -27.02 -8.73
C GLU A 137 -19.22 -27.26 -8.31
N SER A 138 -18.85 -26.96 -7.05
CA SER A 138 -17.51 -27.20 -6.51
C SER A 138 -17.33 -28.68 -6.21
N LYS A 139 -16.79 -29.42 -7.16
CA LYS A 139 -16.55 -30.86 -7.09
C LYS A 139 -15.06 -31.17 -7.15
N TYR A 140 -14.66 -32.28 -6.54
CA TYR A 140 -13.29 -32.72 -6.46
C TYR A 140 -13.16 -34.22 -6.73
N PRO A 141 -12.27 -34.68 -7.62
CA PRO A 141 -12.03 -36.08 -7.86
C PRO A 141 -11.32 -36.71 -6.66
N ARG A 142 -11.82 -37.86 -6.20
CA ARG A 142 -11.21 -38.69 -5.16
C ARG A 142 -10.89 -40.05 -5.71
N GLU A 143 -9.63 -40.45 -5.61
CA GLU A 143 -9.22 -41.83 -5.90
C GLU A 143 -9.61 -42.76 -4.74
N ASN A 144 -10.27 -43.84 -5.05
CA ASN A 144 -10.62 -44.88 -4.12
C ASN A 144 -9.44 -45.92 -4.03
N PRO A 145 -9.42 -46.75 -2.96
CA PRO A 145 -8.41 -47.78 -2.80
C PRO A 145 -8.37 -48.83 -3.94
N ASP A 146 -9.45 -48.96 -4.67
CA ASP A 146 -9.58 -49.88 -5.82
C ASP A 146 -9.10 -49.27 -7.15
N GLY A 147 -8.56 -48.02 -7.11
CA GLY A 147 -8.11 -47.28 -8.30
C GLY A 147 -9.25 -46.61 -9.09
N SER A 148 -10.50 -46.72 -8.63
CA SER A 148 -11.62 -45.98 -9.24
C SER A 148 -11.62 -44.51 -8.74
N THR A 149 -12.12 -43.59 -9.58
CA THR A 149 -12.27 -42.18 -9.20
C THR A 149 -13.74 -41.87 -8.94
N THR A 150 -14.07 -41.39 -7.76
CA THR A 150 -15.39 -40.80 -7.44
C THR A 150 -15.29 -39.28 -7.43
N ILE A 151 -16.38 -38.60 -7.76
CA ILE A 151 -16.46 -37.15 -7.73
C ILE A 151 -17.28 -36.77 -6.49
N ASP A 152 -16.58 -36.23 -5.50
CA ASP A 152 -17.18 -35.80 -4.24
C ASP A 152 -17.48 -34.29 -4.29
N PHE A 153 -18.47 -33.82 -3.49
CA PHE A 153 -18.65 -32.41 -3.26
C PHE A 153 -17.50 -31.88 -2.39
N ARG A 154 -16.81 -30.84 -2.85
CA ARG A 154 -15.67 -30.26 -2.14
C ARG A 154 -16.04 -29.83 -0.73
N TRP A 155 -17.21 -29.24 -0.54
CA TRP A 155 -17.66 -28.77 0.77
C TRP A 155 -17.83 -29.91 1.78
N GLU A 156 -18.40 -31.02 1.38
CA GLU A 156 -18.54 -32.21 2.23
C GLU A 156 -17.17 -32.79 2.64
N MET A 157 -16.19 -32.73 1.74
CA MET A 157 -14.82 -33.15 2.08
C MET A 157 -14.20 -32.22 3.12
N ILE A 158 -14.37 -30.90 2.95
CA ILE A 158 -13.89 -29.88 3.89
C ILE A 158 -14.56 -30.07 5.26
N GLU A 159 -15.89 -30.18 5.31
CA GLU A 159 -16.61 -30.39 6.56
C GLU A 159 -16.16 -31.66 7.27
N ARG A 160 -16.04 -32.76 6.53
CA ARG A 160 -15.58 -34.06 7.09
C ARG A 160 -14.19 -33.95 7.68
N ALA A 161 -13.27 -33.23 7.04
CA ALA A 161 -11.90 -33.05 7.53
C ALA A 161 -11.82 -32.13 8.75
N LEU A 162 -12.53 -31.00 8.72
CA LEU A 162 -12.44 -29.97 9.75
C LEU A 162 -13.28 -30.28 10.99
N LEU A 163 -14.25 -31.18 10.91
CA LEU A 163 -15.04 -31.64 12.06
C LEU A 163 -14.33 -32.73 12.86
N GLN A 164 -13.20 -33.28 12.38
CA GLN A 164 -12.36 -34.16 13.19
C GLN A 164 -11.59 -33.35 14.23
N PRO A 165 -11.27 -33.91 15.39
CA PRO A 165 -10.38 -33.28 16.34
C PRO A 165 -9.01 -33.01 15.71
N ILE A 166 -8.53 -31.78 15.79
CA ILE A 166 -7.20 -31.36 15.31
C ILE A 166 -6.44 -30.80 16.52
N LYS A 167 -5.34 -31.45 16.90
CA LYS A 167 -4.59 -31.17 18.12
C LYS A 167 -3.13 -30.85 17.89
N THR A 168 -2.61 -31.14 16.69
CA THR A 168 -1.21 -30.91 16.31
C THR A 168 -1.11 -30.25 14.95
N CYS A 169 0.07 -29.72 14.66
CA CYS A 169 0.34 -29.08 13.38
C CYS A 169 0.26 -30.07 12.22
N GLU A 170 0.72 -31.32 12.42
CA GLU A 170 0.60 -32.41 11.45
C GLU A 170 -0.85 -32.74 11.14
N GLU A 171 -1.71 -32.80 12.16
CA GLU A 171 -3.14 -33.07 11.98
C GLU A 171 -3.81 -31.94 11.20
N LEU A 172 -3.44 -30.66 11.47
CA LEU A 172 -3.94 -29.52 10.71
C LEU A 172 -3.48 -29.58 9.24
N GLN A 173 -2.20 -29.85 9.01
CA GLN A 173 -1.66 -30.06 7.66
C GLN A 173 -2.38 -31.21 6.95
N ALA A 174 -2.54 -32.36 7.61
CA ALA A 174 -3.23 -33.52 7.04
C ALA A 174 -4.70 -33.20 6.69
N ALA A 175 -5.40 -32.46 7.54
CA ALA A 175 -6.76 -32.02 7.27
C ALA A 175 -6.83 -31.13 6.03
N ILE A 176 -5.96 -30.10 5.91
CA ILE A 176 -5.93 -29.20 4.75
C ILE A 176 -5.55 -29.97 3.46
N ILE A 177 -4.59 -30.88 3.51
CA ILE A 177 -4.16 -31.69 2.36
C ILE A 177 -5.27 -32.65 1.91
N SER A 178 -6.14 -33.14 2.82
CA SER A 178 -7.17 -34.12 2.50
C SER A 178 -8.16 -33.63 1.44
N TYR A 179 -8.41 -32.33 1.35
CA TYR A 179 -9.24 -31.71 0.30
C TYR A 179 -8.42 -30.91 -0.72
N ASN A 180 -7.08 -31.04 -0.72
CA ASN A 180 -6.12 -30.46 -1.64
C ASN A 180 -5.08 -31.52 -2.06
N THR A 181 -5.52 -32.75 -2.36
CA THR A 181 -4.65 -33.93 -2.55
C THR A 181 -3.64 -33.77 -3.68
N THR A 182 -3.96 -32.99 -4.74
CA THR A 182 -3.05 -32.66 -5.85
C THR A 182 -1.75 -32.00 -5.39
N TYR A 183 -1.76 -31.34 -4.22
CA TYR A 183 -0.60 -30.61 -3.68
C TYR A 183 0.10 -31.34 -2.54
N ARG A 184 -0.23 -32.63 -2.27
CA ARG A 184 0.30 -33.40 -1.16
C ARG A 184 1.82 -33.40 -1.06
N ASP A 185 2.50 -33.55 -2.19
CA ASP A 185 3.96 -33.63 -2.25
C ASP A 185 4.64 -32.27 -2.44
N GLN A 186 3.83 -31.19 -2.54
CA GLN A 186 4.32 -29.83 -2.80
C GLN A 186 4.19 -28.92 -1.60
N TRP A 187 3.17 -29.11 -0.76
CA TRP A 187 2.90 -28.23 0.38
C TRP A 187 3.57 -28.75 1.65
N HIS A 188 4.44 -27.92 2.21
CA HIS A 188 5.14 -28.17 3.46
C HIS A 188 4.92 -26.99 4.40
N PHE A 189 4.18 -27.17 5.47
CA PHE A 189 3.74 -26.07 6.36
C PHE A 189 4.83 -25.67 7.36
N ARG A 190 6.04 -25.40 6.85
CA ARG A 190 7.24 -25.10 7.66
C ARG A 190 7.04 -23.97 8.67
N ALA A 191 6.45 -22.85 8.23
CA ALA A 191 6.24 -21.71 9.13
C ALA A 191 5.23 -22.00 10.23
N LEU A 192 4.19 -22.81 9.95
CA LEU A 192 3.26 -23.23 11.01
C LEU A 192 3.95 -24.15 12.01
N HIS A 193 4.73 -25.13 11.56
CA HIS A 193 5.51 -26.01 12.42
C HIS A 193 6.50 -25.20 13.25
N GLN A 194 7.28 -24.33 12.62
CA GLN A 194 8.23 -23.47 13.34
C GLN A 194 7.53 -22.61 14.39
N LEU A 195 6.41 -21.98 14.05
CA LEU A 195 5.70 -21.13 15.00
C LEU A 195 5.10 -21.92 16.16
N LEU A 196 4.37 -23.03 15.86
CA LEU A 196 3.57 -23.75 16.84
C LEU A 196 4.35 -24.77 17.66
N ASP A 197 5.41 -25.37 17.07
CA ASP A 197 6.15 -26.46 17.69
C ASP A 197 7.50 -25.99 18.29
N GLU A 198 8.06 -24.85 17.81
CA GLU A 198 9.38 -24.38 18.21
C GLU A 198 9.38 -23.01 18.90
N GLU A 199 8.58 -22.01 18.41
CA GLU A 199 8.64 -20.62 18.88
C GLU A 199 7.66 -20.32 20.02
N LEU A 200 6.44 -20.86 19.95
CA LEU A 200 5.43 -20.70 21.00
C LEU A 200 5.68 -21.68 22.13
N ASP A 201 5.44 -21.26 23.36
CA ASP A 201 5.49 -22.21 24.46
C ASP A 201 4.33 -23.22 24.40
N GLU A 202 4.48 -24.39 25.05
CA GLU A 202 3.50 -25.47 25.03
C GLU A 202 2.10 -25.02 25.48
N SER A 203 2.02 -24.02 26.36
CA SER A 203 0.75 -23.50 26.85
C SER A 203 0.04 -22.64 25.80
N GLU A 204 0.78 -21.87 25.02
CA GLU A 204 0.24 -21.05 23.92
C GLU A 204 -0.21 -21.94 22.74
N THR A 205 0.61 -22.90 22.37
CA THR A 205 0.28 -23.91 21.33
C THR A 205 -0.97 -24.69 21.73
N ARG A 206 -1.11 -25.09 22.99
CA ARG A 206 -2.32 -25.72 23.49
C ARG A 206 -3.55 -24.82 23.37
N VAL A 207 -3.44 -23.54 23.72
CA VAL A 207 -4.55 -22.56 23.54
C VAL A 207 -4.92 -22.41 22.08
N PHE A 208 -3.94 -22.46 21.16
CA PHE A 208 -4.25 -22.43 19.74
C PHE A 208 -5.10 -23.62 19.31
N PHE A 209 -4.72 -24.85 19.63
CA PHE A 209 -5.44 -26.07 19.21
C PHE A 209 -6.74 -26.32 20.00
N GLU A 210 -6.79 -26.01 21.29
CA GLU A 210 -7.97 -26.29 22.12
C GLU A 210 -9.04 -25.19 22.07
N ASP A 211 -8.66 -23.93 21.76
CA ASP A 211 -9.60 -22.80 21.76
C ASP A 211 -9.66 -22.05 20.42
N LEU A 212 -8.54 -21.52 19.91
CA LEU A 212 -8.55 -20.61 18.77
C LEU A 212 -8.88 -21.33 17.45
N LEU A 213 -8.20 -22.41 17.12
CA LEU A 213 -8.44 -23.19 15.89
C LEU A 213 -9.87 -23.71 15.78
N PRO A 214 -10.48 -24.29 16.81
CA PRO A 214 -11.89 -24.67 16.79
C PRO A 214 -12.84 -23.50 16.50
N ARG A 215 -12.52 -22.29 16.97
CA ARG A 215 -13.31 -21.09 16.68
C ARG A 215 -13.15 -20.66 15.22
N ILE A 216 -11.93 -20.69 14.67
CA ILE A 216 -11.65 -20.42 13.25
C ILE A 216 -12.40 -21.42 12.36
N ILE A 217 -12.36 -22.71 12.70
CA ILE A 217 -13.07 -23.77 11.96
C ILE A 217 -14.59 -23.52 11.99
N ARG A 218 -15.17 -23.25 13.17
CA ARG A 218 -16.60 -22.91 13.27
C ARG A 218 -16.97 -21.71 12.41
N LEU A 219 -16.12 -20.66 12.39
CA LEU A 219 -16.33 -19.49 11.54
C LEU A 219 -16.24 -19.83 10.05
N ALA A 220 -15.26 -20.63 9.64
CA ALA A 220 -15.09 -21.05 8.25
C ALA A 220 -16.28 -21.88 7.76
N LEU A 221 -16.77 -22.83 8.56
CA LEU A 221 -17.91 -23.68 8.24
C LEU A 221 -19.25 -22.93 8.15
N ARG A 222 -19.32 -21.69 8.65
CA ARG A 222 -20.47 -20.80 8.44
C ARG A 222 -20.48 -20.12 7.07
N LEU A 223 -19.59 -20.47 6.15
CA LEU A 223 -19.54 -19.86 4.83
C LEU A 223 -20.88 -19.88 4.07
N PRO A 224 -21.65 -21.00 4.02
CA PRO A 224 -22.95 -21.01 3.35
C PRO A 224 -23.99 -20.09 4.01
N ASP A 225 -23.87 -19.84 5.34
CA ASP A 225 -24.77 -18.97 6.09
C ASP A 225 -24.44 -17.49 5.94
N LEU A 226 -23.16 -17.15 5.81
CA LEU A 226 -22.69 -15.78 5.80
C LEU A 226 -22.52 -15.21 4.39
N ILE A 227 -22.24 -16.06 3.39
CA ILE A 227 -22.09 -15.66 1.98
C ILE A 227 -23.24 -16.26 1.17
N GLN A 228 -24.40 -15.63 1.24
CA GLN A 228 -25.65 -16.10 0.62
C GLN A 228 -25.92 -15.49 -0.78
N SER A 229 -24.96 -14.80 -1.36
CA SER A 229 -25.03 -14.28 -2.71
C SER A 229 -23.67 -14.38 -3.40
N PRO A 230 -23.63 -14.47 -4.75
CA PRO A 230 -22.38 -14.55 -5.48
C PRO A 230 -21.49 -13.34 -5.20
N VAL A 231 -20.22 -13.56 -4.88
CA VAL A 231 -19.21 -12.52 -4.71
C VAL A 231 -18.67 -12.14 -6.09
N PRO A 232 -18.89 -10.91 -6.58
CA PRO A 232 -18.39 -10.51 -7.89
C PRO A 232 -16.88 -10.36 -7.88
N LEU A 233 -16.24 -10.66 -9.01
CA LEU A 233 -14.85 -10.33 -9.26
C LEU A 233 -14.74 -8.86 -9.69
N LEU A 234 -13.80 -8.14 -9.08
CA LEU A 234 -13.44 -6.78 -9.49
C LEU A 234 -12.41 -6.87 -10.63
N LYS A 235 -12.92 -7.08 -11.85
CA LYS A 235 -12.08 -7.32 -13.04
C LYS A 235 -11.54 -6.03 -13.64
N HIS A 236 -10.43 -6.14 -14.37
CA HIS A 236 -9.80 -5.00 -15.04
C HIS A 236 -10.73 -4.32 -16.06
N HIS A 237 -10.44 -3.07 -16.37
CA HIS A 237 -11.21 -2.19 -17.26
C HIS A 237 -12.68 -1.96 -16.85
N LYS A 238 -13.04 -2.25 -15.59
CA LYS A 238 -14.39 -2.04 -15.08
C LYS A 238 -14.36 -1.22 -13.79
N ASN A 239 -15.16 -0.17 -13.75
CA ASN A 239 -15.47 0.49 -12.47
C ASN A 239 -16.48 -0.39 -11.73
N ALA A 240 -16.11 -0.86 -10.54
CA ALA A 240 -16.97 -1.73 -9.75
C ALA A 240 -16.66 -1.59 -8.26
N SER A 241 -17.66 -1.78 -7.42
CA SER A 241 -17.53 -1.72 -5.97
C SER A 241 -18.18 -2.93 -5.32
N LEU A 242 -17.58 -3.36 -4.19
CA LEU A 242 -18.06 -4.48 -3.38
C LEU A 242 -18.02 -4.07 -1.91
N SER A 243 -19.16 -4.19 -1.21
CA SER A 243 -19.25 -4.00 0.25
C SER A 243 -19.59 -5.30 0.94
N LEU A 244 -18.78 -5.63 1.97
CA LEU A 244 -18.95 -6.80 2.82
C LEU A 244 -19.05 -6.36 4.28
N SER A 245 -19.78 -7.12 5.11
CA SER A 245 -19.66 -6.97 6.56
C SER A 245 -18.31 -7.53 7.04
N GLN A 246 -17.79 -6.98 8.13
CA GLN A 246 -16.55 -7.49 8.76
C GLN A 246 -16.70 -8.98 9.14
N GLN A 247 -17.93 -9.41 9.52
CA GLN A 247 -18.21 -10.82 9.80
C GLN A 247 -18.12 -11.70 8.53
N GLN A 248 -18.59 -11.21 7.38
CA GLN A 248 -18.40 -11.90 6.09
C GLN A 248 -16.93 -12.01 5.72
N ILE A 249 -16.18 -10.92 5.91
CA ILE A 249 -14.73 -10.87 5.66
C ILE A 249 -14.00 -11.88 6.55
N SER A 250 -14.26 -11.90 7.84
CA SER A 250 -13.60 -12.83 8.76
C SER A 250 -13.89 -14.30 8.42
N CYS A 251 -15.10 -14.61 7.94
CA CYS A 251 -15.44 -15.95 7.46
C CYS A 251 -14.68 -16.32 6.18
N LEU A 252 -14.58 -15.40 5.21
CA LEU A 252 -13.79 -15.62 3.99
C LEU A 252 -12.30 -15.80 4.32
N LEU A 253 -11.76 -15.02 5.25
CA LEU A 253 -10.38 -15.16 5.70
C LEU A 253 -10.11 -16.45 6.48
N ALA A 254 -11.08 -16.93 7.26
CA ALA A 254 -11.00 -18.25 7.92
C ALA A 254 -10.93 -19.39 6.88
N ASN A 255 -11.67 -19.27 5.77
CA ASN A 255 -11.59 -20.18 4.64
C ASN A 255 -10.24 -20.07 3.90
N ALA A 256 -9.70 -18.87 3.75
CA ALA A 256 -8.36 -18.66 3.19
C ALA A 256 -7.26 -19.27 4.07
N PHE A 257 -7.34 -19.08 5.41
CA PHE A 257 -6.44 -19.66 6.39
C PHE A 257 -6.46 -21.20 6.32
N LEU A 258 -7.63 -21.80 6.12
CA LEU A 258 -7.78 -23.25 5.96
C LEU A 258 -7.63 -23.73 4.50
N CYS A 259 -7.18 -22.87 3.59
CA CYS A 259 -6.89 -23.19 2.17
C CYS A 259 -8.06 -23.88 1.44
N THR A 260 -9.31 -23.44 1.67
CA THR A 260 -10.51 -24.08 1.12
C THR A 260 -10.87 -23.64 -0.30
N PHE A 261 -10.39 -22.46 -0.77
CA PHE A 261 -10.76 -21.91 -2.08
C PHE A 261 -10.25 -22.75 -3.23
N PRO A 262 -11.16 -23.21 -4.15
CA PRO A 262 -10.76 -24.00 -5.30
C PRO A 262 -10.10 -23.16 -6.39
N ARG A 263 -9.29 -23.80 -7.25
CA ARG A 263 -8.67 -23.20 -8.45
C ARG A 263 -7.71 -22.02 -8.19
N ARG A 264 -7.34 -21.76 -6.93
CA ARG A 264 -6.50 -20.61 -6.54
C ARG A 264 -5.02 -20.97 -6.35
N ASN A 265 -4.66 -22.24 -6.49
CA ASN A 265 -3.31 -22.74 -6.16
C ASN A 265 -2.52 -23.18 -7.41
N THR A 266 -3.08 -23.00 -8.62
CA THR A 266 -2.42 -23.46 -9.84
C THR A 266 -1.51 -22.38 -10.43
N LEU A 267 -0.27 -22.75 -10.75
CA LEU A 267 0.73 -21.90 -11.40
C LEU A 267 0.63 -21.91 -12.94
N LYS A 268 -0.39 -22.55 -13.52
CA LYS A 268 -0.56 -22.60 -14.98
C LYS A 268 -0.93 -21.22 -15.52
N ARG A 269 -0.14 -20.67 -16.46
CA ARG A 269 -0.34 -19.36 -17.09
C ARG A 269 -1.74 -19.13 -17.71
N LYS A 270 -2.44 -20.18 -18.09
CA LYS A 270 -3.79 -20.14 -18.70
C LYS A 270 -4.90 -20.51 -17.71
N SER A 271 -4.60 -20.58 -16.41
CA SER A 271 -5.64 -20.88 -15.42
C SER A 271 -6.61 -19.72 -15.26
N GLU A 272 -7.83 -20.02 -14.79
CA GLU A 272 -8.92 -19.05 -14.60
C GLU A 272 -8.51 -17.85 -13.74
N TYR A 273 -7.65 -18.07 -12.73
CA TYR A 273 -7.20 -17.04 -11.80
C TYR A 273 -5.73 -16.64 -11.96
N SER A 274 -5.13 -16.85 -13.15
CA SER A 274 -3.72 -16.47 -13.40
C SER A 274 -3.46 -14.96 -13.32
N THR A 275 -4.50 -14.14 -13.39
CA THR A 275 -4.44 -12.68 -13.25
C THR A 275 -4.90 -12.19 -11.86
N PHE A 276 -5.10 -13.10 -10.91
CA PHE A 276 -5.49 -12.80 -9.55
C PHE A 276 -4.38 -13.19 -8.57
N PRO A 277 -4.18 -12.46 -7.47
CA PRO A 277 -3.22 -12.83 -6.43
C PRO A 277 -3.68 -14.09 -5.69
N ASP A 278 -2.74 -14.80 -5.06
CA ASP A 278 -3.04 -15.92 -4.17
C ASP A 278 -3.89 -15.46 -2.99
N ILE A 279 -4.81 -16.33 -2.55
CA ILE A 279 -5.64 -16.08 -1.37
C ILE A 279 -5.48 -17.15 -0.30
N ASN A 280 -5.23 -18.42 -0.70
CA ASN A 280 -4.97 -19.49 0.26
C ASN A 280 -3.63 -19.30 0.96
N PHE A 281 -3.56 -19.58 2.24
CA PHE A 281 -2.38 -19.31 3.06
C PHE A 281 -1.26 -20.35 2.92
N ASN A 282 -1.41 -21.35 2.04
CA ASN A 282 -0.41 -22.39 1.82
C ASN A 282 1.01 -21.83 1.52
N ARG A 283 1.13 -20.74 0.76
CA ARG A 283 2.43 -20.11 0.49
C ARG A 283 3.05 -19.48 1.74
N LEU A 284 2.24 -18.80 2.57
CA LEU A 284 2.72 -18.25 3.84
C LEU A 284 3.21 -19.39 4.76
N TYR A 285 2.47 -20.52 4.79
CA TYR A 285 2.86 -21.69 5.59
C TYR A 285 4.15 -22.37 5.11
N GLN A 286 4.45 -22.25 3.81
CA GLN A 286 5.69 -22.79 3.21
C GLN A 286 6.89 -21.86 3.39
N SER A 287 6.64 -20.57 3.62
CA SER A 287 7.69 -19.55 3.74
C SER A 287 8.53 -19.74 5.00
N THR A 288 9.68 -19.11 5.06
CA THR A 288 10.60 -19.19 6.20
C THR A 288 11.07 -17.79 6.60
N GLY A 289 11.56 -17.66 7.83
CA GLY A 289 12.15 -16.43 8.33
C GLY A 289 11.32 -15.75 9.42
N PRO A 290 11.96 -14.91 10.26
CA PRO A 290 11.34 -14.34 11.46
C PRO A 290 10.11 -13.49 11.14
N ALA A 291 10.17 -12.62 10.12
CA ALA A 291 9.04 -11.79 9.73
C ALA A 291 7.80 -12.60 9.30
N VAL A 292 7.98 -13.83 8.77
CA VAL A 292 6.86 -14.72 8.41
C VAL A 292 6.13 -15.19 9.66
N LEU A 293 6.87 -15.53 10.74
CA LEU A 293 6.28 -15.95 12.01
C LEU A 293 5.51 -14.79 12.66
N GLU A 294 6.07 -13.59 12.60
CA GLU A 294 5.42 -12.39 13.12
C GLU A 294 4.13 -12.03 12.34
N LYS A 295 4.12 -12.24 11.01
CA LYS A 295 2.89 -12.11 10.22
C LYS A 295 1.83 -13.13 10.64
N LEU A 296 2.22 -14.37 10.92
CA LEU A 296 1.30 -15.39 11.45
C LEU A 296 0.75 -15.01 12.83
N LYS A 297 1.57 -14.40 13.71
CA LYS A 297 1.10 -13.86 15.00
C LYS A 297 0.05 -12.77 14.80
N CYS A 298 0.25 -11.84 13.86
CA CYS A 298 -0.76 -10.84 13.50
C CYS A 298 -2.08 -11.48 13.05
N ILE A 299 -2.03 -12.50 12.20
CA ILE A 299 -3.20 -13.21 11.69
C ILE A 299 -3.92 -13.99 12.81
N MET A 300 -3.18 -14.68 13.68
CA MET A 300 -3.74 -15.38 14.82
C MET A 300 -4.39 -14.39 15.81
N HIS A 301 -3.73 -13.24 16.02
CA HIS A 301 -4.29 -12.16 16.84
C HIS A 301 -5.61 -11.63 16.25
N TYR A 302 -5.68 -11.40 14.93
CA TYR A 302 -6.92 -11.01 14.26
C TYR A 302 -8.04 -12.01 14.54
N PHE A 303 -7.80 -13.32 14.39
CA PHE A 303 -8.82 -14.33 14.67
C PHE A 303 -9.21 -14.38 16.16
N ARG A 304 -8.30 -14.12 17.10
CA ARG A 304 -8.65 -13.95 18.51
C ARG A 304 -9.66 -12.82 18.73
N ARG A 305 -9.53 -11.73 17.97
CA ARG A 305 -10.39 -10.54 18.05
C ARG A 305 -11.77 -10.73 17.41
N VAL A 306 -11.86 -11.47 16.30
CA VAL A 306 -13.10 -11.56 15.50
C VAL A 306 -13.88 -12.85 15.67
N CYS A 307 -13.29 -13.90 16.24
CA CYS A 307 -13.98 -15.15 16.50
C CYS A 307 -14.63 -15.11 17.88
N PRO A 308 -15.97 -15.28 17.97
CA PRO A 308 -16.65 -15.29 19.26
C PRO A 308 -16.21 -16.48 20.11
N THR A 309 -16.18 -16.28 21.43
CA THR A 309 -16.02 -17.37 22.39
C THR A 309 -17.38 -17.98 22.74
N GLU A 310 -17.39 -19.16 23.34
CA GLU A 310 -18.66 -19.77 23.80
C GLU A 310 -19.37 -18.92 24.86
N ARG A 311 -18.64 -18.13 25.62
CA ARG A 311 -19.16 -17.31 26.73
C ARG A 311 -19.45 -15.86 26.33
N ASP A 312 -18.86 -15.39 25.24
CA ASP A 312 -18.94 -13.99 24.82
C ASP A 312 -19.04 -13.88 23.30
N ALA A 313 -20.19 -13.46 22.83
CA ALA A 313 -20.44 -13.16 21.42
C ALA A 313 -20.08 -11.72 21.04
N SER A 314 -19.59 -10.89 21.96
CA SER A 314 -19.28 -9.48 21.71
C SER A 314 -18.13 -9.28 20.72
N ASN A 315 -17.29 -10.30 20.53
CA ASN A 315 -16.18 -10.29 19.57
C ASN A 315 -16.63 -10.38 18.10
N VAL A 316 -17.93 -10.64 17.83
CA VAL A 316 -18.41 -10.64 16.44
C VAL A 316 -18.31 -9.23 15.87
N PRO A 317 -17.52 -9.00 14.80
CA PRO A 317 -17.33 -7.67 14.25
C PRO A 317 -18.62 -7.17 13.59
N THR A 318 -18.97 -5.92 13.83
CA THR A 318 -20.27 -5.33 13.46
C THR A 318 -20.21 -4.34 12.32
N GLY A 319 -19.00 -3.96 11.86
CA GLY A 319 -18.81 -2.97 10.81
C GLY A 319 -18.86 -3.56 9.39
N VAL A 320 -18.57 -2.71 8.45
CA VAL A 320 -18.53 -3.04 7.03
C VAL A 320 -17.30 -2.42 6.35
N VAL A 321 -16.83 -3.06 5.28
CA VAL A 321 -15.70 -2.60 4.46
C VAL A 321 -16.13 -2.56 3.01
N THR A 322 -15.68 -1.55 2.27
CA THR A 322 -15.98 -1.36 0.85
C THR A 322 -14.70 -1.35 0.02
N PHE A 323 -14.68 -2.12 -1.05
CA PHE A 323 -13.62 -2.17 -2.05
C PHE A 323 -14.13 -1.53 -3.34
N VAL A 324 -13.38 -0.57 -3.88
CA VAL A 324 -13.78 0.20 -5.06
C VAL A 324 -12.66 0.13 -6.09
N ARG A 325 -12.85 -0.67 -7.14
CA ARG A 325 -11.96 -0.63 -8.29
C ARG A 325 -12.30 0.58 -9.15
N ARG A 326 -11.29 1.38 -9.45
CA ARG A 326 -11.35 2.52 -10.36
C ARG A 326 -10.59 2.19 -11.62
N SER A 327 -11.21 2.47 -12.74
CA SER A 327 -10.60 2.36 -14.07
C SER A 327 -10.80 3.69 -14.80
N GLY A 328 -9.70 4.33 -15.15
CA GLY A 328 -9.71 5.53 -15.99
C GLY A 328 -9.75 5.15 -17.47
N LEU A 329 -10.40 5.98 -18.28
CA LEU A 329 -10.32 5.89 -19.72
C LEU A 329 -9.24 6.86 -20.22
N PRO A 330 -8.42 6.50 -21.21
CA PRO A 330 -7.35 7.36 -21.74
C PRO A 330 -7.82 8.75 -22.12
N GLU A 331 -9.01 8.88 -22.69
CA GLU A 331 -9.62 10.15 -23.09
C GLU A 331 -10.05 11.07 -21.93
N HIS A 332 -10.08 10.55 -20.71
CA HIS A 332 -10.41 11.31 -19.50
C HIS A 332 -9.18 11.65 -18.65
N LEU A 333 -7.98 11.31 -19.14
CA LEU A 333 -6.73 11.63 -18.43
C LEU A 333 -6.36 13.10 -18.61
N ILE A 334 -5.52 13.58 -17.71
CA ILE A 334 -5.03 14.95 -17.72
C ILE A 334 -3.96 15.13 -18.79
N ASP A 335 -4.07 16.18 -19.59
CA ASP A 335 -2.94 16.69 -20.34
C ASP A 335 -2.05 17.52 -19.42
N TRP A 336 -1.01 16.90 -18.89
CA TRP A 336 -0.08 17.51 -17.94
C TRP A 336 0.66 18.71 -18.54
N SER A 337 0.76 18.79 -19.86
CA SER A 337 1.37 19.91 -20.57
C SER A 337 0.49 21.18 -20.62
N GLN A 338 -0.78 21.07 -20.23
CA GLN A 338 -1.74 22.18 -20.20
C GLN A 338 -2.19 22.54 -18.79
N SER A 339 -1.69 21.84 -17.76
CA SER A 339 -2.12 22.06 -16.37
C SER A 339 -1.52 23.34 -15.80
N ALA A 340 -2.33 24.35 -15.61
CA ALA A 340 -1.96 25.63 -14.99
C ALA A 340 -2.01 25.61 -13.44
N ALA A 341 -2.22 24.44 -12.81
CA ALA A 341 -2.30 24.33 -11.36
C ALA A 341 -0.97 24.72 -10.70
N PRO A 342 -0.94 25.65 -9.74
CA PRO A 342 0.27 26.09 -9.08
C PRO A 342 0.73 25.04 -8.04
N LEU A 343 1.99 24.66 -8.09
CA LEU A 343 2.59 23.66 -7.17
C LEU A 343 2.71 24.20 -5.75
N GLY A 344 3.03 25.48 -5.60
CA GLY A 344 3.22 26.13 -4.30
C GLY A 344 1.93 26.33 -3.48
N ASP A 345 0.76 26.19 -4.12
CA ASP A 345 -0.55 26.30 -3.43
C ASP A 345 -0.96 25.02 -2.72
N VAL A 346 -0.26 23.91 -2.97
CA VAL A 346 -0.49 22.66 -2.24
C VAL A 346 0.00 22.80 -0.81
N PRO A 347 -0.86 22.75 0.20
CA PRO A 347 -0.39 22.62 1.58
C PRO A 347 0.45 21.34 1.71
N LEU A 348 1.75 21.49 1.98
CA LEU A 348 2.71 20.42 2.05
C LEU A 348 3.23 20.25 3.47
N HIS A 349 3.09 19.06 4.04
CA HIS A 349 3.72 18.59 5.25
C HIS A 349 4.72 17.49 4.88
N VAL A 350 5.98 17.61 5.27
CA VAL A 350 7.00 16.59 5.01
C VAL A 350 7.61 16.18 6.34
N ASP A 351 7.51 14.89 6.70
CA ASP A 351 7.99 14.35 7.95
C ASP A 351 8.96 13.20 7.71
N ALA A 352 10.05 13.17 8.49
CA ALA A 352 11.04 12.11 8.39
C ALA A 352 10.74 10.91 9.31
N GLU A 353 10.02 11.10 10.40
CA GLU A 353 9.79 10.09 11.44
C GLU A 353 8.38 9.49 11.41
N GLY A 354 7.39 10.23 10.90
CA GLY A 354 5.99 9.80 10.84
C GLY A 354 5.74 8.66 9.86
N THR A 355 4.60 7.97 10.05
CA THR A 355 4.12 6.91 9.16
C THR A 355 2.74 7.24 8.58
N ILE A 356 2.41 6.60 7.45
CA ILE A 356 1.12 6.80 6.80
C ILE A 356 -0.04 6.34 7.71
N GLU A 357 0.13 5.24 8.40
CA GLU A 357 -0.92 4.62 9.23
C GLU A 357 -1.09 5.25 10.60
N ASP A 358 -0.07 5.89 11.14
CA ASP A 358 -0.13 6.54 12.46
C ASP A 358 -0.46 8.02 12.37
N GLU A 359 0.15 8.76 11.41
CA GLU A 359 0.01 10.20 11.27
C GLU A 359 -1.01 10.60 10.18
N GLY A 360 -1.26 9.71 9.20
CA GLY A 360 -2.20 9.95 8.09
C GLY A 360 -3.67 9.76 8.45
N ILE A 361 -4.05 9.89 9.73
CA ILE A 361 -5.43 9.72 10.21
C ILE A 361 -6.37 10.74 9.53
N GLY A 362 -7.50 10.25 8.99
CA GLY A 362 -8.49 11.08 8.30
C GLY A 362 -8.08 11.53 6.88
N LEU A 363 -6.90 11.16 6.42
CA LEU A 363 -6.41 11.40 5.06
C LEU A 363 -6.64 10.17 4.15
N LEU A 364 -6.45 10.35 2.84
CA LEU A 364 -6.34 9.23 1.91
C LEU A 364 -4.94 8.63 2.04
N GLN A 365 -4.85 7.45 2.61
CA GLN A 365 -3.59 6.74 2.90
C GLN A 365 -3.17 5.91 1.69
N VAL A 366 -1.96 6.15 1.18
CA VAL A 366 -1.45 5.43 0.02
C VAL A 366 -0.86 4.08 0.45
N ASP A 367 -1.31 3.04 -0.18
CA ASP A 367 -0.72 1.71 -0.18
C ASP A 367 0.22 1.62 -1.40
N PHE A 368 1.51 1.38 -1.16
CA PHE A 368 2.54 1.22 -2.20
C PHE A 368 2.45 -0.17 -2.80
N ALA A 369 1.33 -0.39 -3.47
CA ALA A 369 0.87 -1.69 -3.88
C ALA A 369 1.74 -2.35 -4.96
N ASN A 370 1.76 -3.68 -4.95
CA ASN A 370 2.05 -4.48 -6.13
C ASN A 370 0.82 -4.47 -7.07
N LYS A 371 1.02 -4.68 -8.37
CA LYS A 371 -0.10 -4.87 -9.31
C LYS A 371 -1.03 -6.00 -8.90
N TYR A 372 -0.51 -7.04 -8.23
CA TYR A 372 -1.27 -8.08 -7.53
C TYR A 372 -1.45 -7.66 -6.08
N LEU A 373 -2.64 -7.19 -5.75
CA LEU A 373 -2.98 -6.62 -4.44
C LEU A 373 -2.42 -7.42 -3.26
N GLY A 374 -1.80 -6.73 -2.30
CA GLY A 374 -1.20 -7.31 -1.11
C GLY A 374 0.17 -7.95 -1.36
N GLY A 375 0.76 -7.77 -2.56
CA GLY A 375 2.12 -8.19 -2.87
C GLY A 375 2.47 -9.59 -2.34
N GLY A 376 3.63 -9.69 -1.70
CA GLY A 376 4.16 -10.92 -1.09
C GLY A 376 3.65 -11.22 0.32
N VAL A 377 2.52 -10.65 0.77
CA VAL A 377 2.01 -10.81 2.15
C VAL A 377 1.77 -12.25 2.56
N LEU A 378 1.28 -13.10 1.64
CA LEU A 378 1.10 -14.54 1.85
C LEU A 378 2.35 -15.35 1.45
N GLY A 379 3.52 -14.73 1.47
CA GLY A 379 4.84 -15.31 1.23
C GLY A 379 5.88 -14.64 2.11
N HIS A 380 7.03 -14.28 1.55
CA HIS A 380 8.13 -13.65 2.26
C HIS A 380 8.03 -12.12 2.37
N GLY A 381 7.26 -11.44 1.50
CA GLY A 381 7.14 -9.98 1.49
C GLY A 381 6.72 -9.42 2.85
N CYS A 382 7.39 -8.36 3.31
CA CYS A 382 7.11 -7.69 4.57
C CYS A 382 7.61 -6.23 4.54
N VAL A 383 7.16 -5.48 3.53
CA VAL A 383 7.42 -4.04 3.43
C VAL A 383 6.10 -3.27 3.61
N GLN A 384 5.98 -2.04 3.18
CA GLN A 384 4.88 -1.15 3.53
C GLN A 384 3.49 -1.76 3.23
N GLU A 385 3.26 -2.34 2.03
CA GLU A 385 1.98 -2.97 1.66
C GLU A 385 1.71 -4.20 2.52
N GLU A 386 2.68 -5.11 2.65
CA GLU A 386 2.48 -6.34 3.40
C GLU A 386 2.26 -6.08 4.89
N ILE A 387 3.02 -5.15 5.48
CA ILE A 387 2.83 -4.72 6.87
C ILE A 387 1.41 -4.17 7.06
N ARG A 388 0.96 -3.27 6.14
CA ARG A 388 -0.39 -2.71 6.21
C ARG A 388 -1.47 -3.80 6.17
N PHE A 389 -1.29 -4.83 5.33
CA PHE A 389 -2.23 -5.93 5.17
C PHE A 389 -2.25 -6.89 6.37
N VAL A 390 -1.15 -7.07 7.10
CA VAL A 390 -1.14 -7.94 8.28
C VAL A 390 -1.60 -7.22 9.56
N ILE A 391 -1.40 -5.90 9.68
CA ILE A 391 -1.95 -5.14 10.81
C ILE A 391 -3.44 -4.79 10.62
N CYS A 392 -3.93 -4.79 9.36
CA CYS A 392 -5.33 -4.63 8.97
C CYS A 392 -5.78 -5.84 8.14
N PRO A 393 -5.93 -7.05 8.72
CA PRO A 393 -6.10 -8.30 7.95
C PRO A 393 -7.35 -8.34 7.07
N GLU A 394 -8.34 -7.48 7.32
CA GLU A 394 -9.52 -7.34 6.47
C GLU A 394 -9.19 -6.97 5.01
N LEU A 395 -8.06 -6.31 4.78
CA LEU A 395 -7.56 -5.97 3.44
C LEU A 395 -7.22 -7.22 2.61
N LEU A 396 -6.76 -8.30 3.28
CA LEU A 396 -6.40 -9.57 2.63
C LEU A 396 -7.55 -10.16 1.82
N VAL A 397 -8.82 -9.96 2.24
CA VAL A 397 -9.96 -10.50 1.48
C VAL A 397 -10.04 -9.92 0.07
N GLY A 398 -9.48 -8.72 -0.15
CA GLY A 398 -9.37 -8.09 -1.47
C GLY A 398 -8.64 -8.97 -2.50
N LYS A 399 -7.68 -9.79 -2.05
CA LYS A 399 -6.96 -10.76 -2.90
C LYS A 399 -7.88 -11.83 -3.51
N LEU A 400 -9.03 -12.10 -2.87
CA LEU A 400 -9.99 -13.10 -3.34
C LEU A 400 -10.68 -12.69 -4.64
N PHE A 401 -10.99 -11.40 -4.80
CA PHE A 401 -11.86 -10.92 -5.88
C PHE A 401 -11.25 -9.80 -6.73
N THR A 402 -10.07 -9.28 -6.39
CA THR A 402 -9.45 -8.18 -7.18
C THR A 402 -8.47 -8.76 -8.18
N GLU A 403 -8.75 -8.57 -9.47
CA GLU A 403 -7.84 -8.86 -10.56
C GLU A 403 -6.68 -7.86 -10.57
N CYS A 404 -5.48 -8.24 -11.05
CA CYS A 404 -4.30 -7.38 -11.05
C CYS A 404 -4.59 -5.99 -11.63
N LEU A 405 -3.95 -4.96 -11.06
CA LEU A 405 -4.14 -3.58 -11.49
C LEU A 405 -3.46 -3.32 -12.84
N ARG A 406 -4.14 -2.60 -13.72
CA ARG A 406 -3.62 -2.14 -15.01
C ARG A 406 -3.12 -0.69 -14.90
N PRO A 407 -2.38 -0.16 -15.89
CA PRO A 407 -1.76 1.17 -15.81
C PRO A 407 -2.71 2.31 -15.40
N PHE A 408 -3.98 2.24 -15.81
CA PHE A 408 -4.99 3.27 -15.54
C PHE A 408 -6.02 2.82 -14.50
N GLU A 409 -5.57 2.08 -13.48
CA GLU A 409 -6.44 1.55 -12.44
C GLU A 409 -5.87 1.75 -11.05
N ALA A 410 -6.75 1.81 -10.06
CA ALA A 410 -6.45 1.83 -8.64
C ALA A 410 -7.52 1.07 -7.88
N LEU A 411 -7.20 0.59 -6.67
CA LEU A 411 -8.19 0.04 -5.76
C LEU A 411 -8.28 0.92 -4.52
N VAL A 412 -9.50 1.33 -4.15
CA VAL A 412 -9.73 2.04 -2.89
C VAL A 412 -10.43 1.12 -1.91
N MET A 413 -9.91 1.04 -0.71
CA MET A 413 -10.38 0.20 0.38
C MET A 413 -10.83 1.11 1.53
N LEU A 414 -12.11 1.04 1.88
CA LEU A 414 -12.76 1.95 2.81
C LEU A 414 -13.29 1.19 4.02
N GLY A 415 -12.89 1.58 5.20
CA GLY A 415 -13.48 1.08 6.43
C GLY A 415 -12.79 -0.09 7.09
N ALA A 416 -11.61 -0.51 6.61
CA ALA A 416 -10.82 -1.55 7.25
C ALA A 416 -10.33 -1.11 8.64
N GLU A 417 -10.37 -2.02 9.61
CA GLU A 417 -9.96 -1.81 10.99
C GLU A 417 -8.50 -2.25 11.19
N ARG A 418 -7.74 -1.52 12.01
CA ARG A 418 -6.40 -1.92 12.44
C ARG A 418 -6.51 -2.75 13.72
N TYR A 419 -5.84 -3.92 13.75
CA TYR A 419 -5.91 -4.86 14.87
C TYR A 419 -4.59 -4.99 15.63
N SER A 420 -3.46 -4.69 15.00
CA SER A 420 -2.13 -4.94 15.58
C SER A 420 -1.25 -3.71 15.62
N ASN A 421 -0.46 -3.62 16.68
CA ASN A 421 0.75 -2.83 16.74
C ASN A 421 1.91 -3.65 16.17
N TYR A 422 2.93 -2.96 15.68
CA TYR A 422 4.16 -3.57 15.21
C TYR A 422 5.37 -2.68 15.49
N THR A 423 6.55 -3.26 15.36
CA THR A 423 7.84 -2.56 15.31
C THR A 423 8.68 -3.14 14.19
N GLY A 424 9.74 -2.43 13.82
CA GLY A 424 10.63 -2.87 12.76
C GLY A 424 10.04 -2.79 11.36
N TYR A 425 10.81 -3.29 10.37
CA TYR A 425 10.46 -3.23 8.96
C TYR A 425 11.17 -4.36 8.22
N ALA A 426 10.57 -4.96 7.21
CA ALA A 426 11.14 -6.07 6.45
C ALA A 426 11.55 -7.26 7.33
N GLY A 427 12.82 -7.62 7.32
CA GLY A 427 13.36 -8.73 8.12
C GLY A 427 13.31 -8.51 9.64
N SER A 428 13.17 -7.27 10.09
CA SER A 428 13.04 -6.91 11.51
C SER A 428 11.60 -6.64 11.96
N PHE A 429 10.61 -6.88 11.09
CA PHE A 429 9.20 -6.75 11.45
C PHE A 429 8.87 -7.65 12.64
N GLU A 430 8.23 -7.09 13.65
CA GLU A 430 7.82 -7.77 14.88
C GLU A 430 6.43 -7.31 15.30
N TRP A 431 5.55 -8.26 15.59
CA TRP A 431 4.24 -8.00 16.17
C TRP A 431 4.39 -7.48 17.61
N SER A 432 3.85 -6.31 17.92
CA SER A 432 4.02 -5.69 19.25
C SER A 432 2.70 -5.53 20.02
N GLY A 433 1.73 -6.39 19.73
CA GLY A 433 0.50 -6.52 20.54
C GLY A 433 -0.75 -5.94 19.89
N ASN A 434 -1.82 -5.88 20.70
CA ASN A 434 -3.13 -5.41 20.28
C ASN A 434 -3.13 -3.91 19.98
N PHE A 435 -3.79 -3.52 18.90
CA PHE A 435 -4.16 -2.14 18.59
C PHE A 435 -5.67 -1.96 18.78
N GLU A 436 -6.06 -0.94 19.54
CA GLU A 436 -7.46 -0.55 19.68
C GLU A 436 -7.75 0.61 18.71
N ASP A 437 -8.38 0.28 17.59
CA ASP A 437 -8.73 1.26 16.58
C ASP A 437 -9.89 2.13 17.06
N SER A 438 -9.59 3.38 17.40
CA SER A 438 -10.55 4.37 17.86
C SER A 438 -11.19 5.18 16.73
N THR A 439 -10.83 4.91 15.46
CA THR A 439 -11.38 5.60 14.29
C THR A 439 -12.91 5.49 14.28
N PRO A 440 -13.65 6.59 14.25
CA PRO A 440 -15.12 6.55 14.26
C PRO A 440 -15.67 5.87 13.02
N ARG A 441 -16.90 5.35 13.13
CA ARG A 441 -17.63 4.79 11.99
C ARG A 441 -18.46 5.88 11.30
N ASP A 442 -18.55 5.76 9.98
CA ASP A 442 -19.45 6.60 9.17
C ASP A 442 -20.91 6.13 9.28
N SER A 443 -21.82 6.87 8.67
CA SER A 443 -23.27 6.56 8.61
C SER A 443 -23.58 5.22 7.95
N SER A 444 -22.65 4.63 7.20
CA SER A 444 -22.75 3.31 6.56
C SER A 444 -22.14 2.17 7.38
N GLY A 445 -21.57 2.47 8.56
CA GLY A 445 -20.96 1.49 9.46
C GLY A 445 -19.50 1.15 9.18
N ARG A 446 -18.79 1.91 8.30
CA ARG A 446 -17.37 1.76 8.02
C ARG A 446 -16.53 2.61 8.97
N ARG A 447 -15.35 2.14 9.40
CA ARG A 447 -14.33 3.03 9.95
C ARG A 447 -14.03 4.14 8.93
N GLN A 448 -13.81 5.38 9.39
CA GLN A 448 -13.49 6.49 8.50
C GLN A 448 -12.01 6.43 8.04
N THR A 449 -11.58 5.24 7.64
CA THR A 449 -10.27 4.95 7.08
C THR A 449 -10.40 4.77 5.57
N ALA A 450 -9.57 5.45 4.80
CA ALA A 450 -9.51 5.34 3.34
C ALA A 450 -8.09 5.01 2.90
N ILE A 451 -7.91 3.85 2.27
CA ILE A 451 -6.63 3.37 1.75
C ILE A 451 -6.74 3.26 0.24
N VAL A 452 -5.72 3.70 -0.49
CA VAL A 452 -5.66 3.57 -1.94
C VAL A 452 -4.43 2.81 -2.38
N ALA A 453 -4.65 1.67 -3.03
CA ALA A 453 -3.62 0.85 -3.64
C ALA A 453 -3.30 1.37 -5.05
N ILE A 454 -2.06 1.79 -5.27
CA ILE A 454 -1.50 2.19 -6.56
C ILE A 454 -0.16 1.51 -6.76
N ASP A 455 -0.02 0.75 -7.85
CA ASP A 455 1.22 0.06 -8.19
C ASP A 455 2.18 0.97 -8.96
N ALA A 456 3.44 1.03 -8.53
CA ALA A 456 4.51 1.70 -9.23
C ALA A 456 5.13 0.80 -10.30
N LEU A 457 5.87 1.40 -11.24
CA LEU A 457 6.71 0.64 -12.17
C LEU A 457 7.99 0.18 -11.49
N HIS A 458 8.42 -1.04 -11.82
CA HIS A 458 9.72 -1.56 -11.44
C HIS A 458 10.79 -1.14 -12.46
N PHE A 459 11.90 -0.58 -11.97
CA PHE A 459 12.98 -0.07 -12.81
C PHE A 459 14.28 -0.85 -12.58
N ALA A 460 14.51 -1.89 -13.36
CA ALA A 460 15.80 -2.60 -13.38
C ALA A 460 16.99 -1.68 -13.72
N GLN A 461 16.75 -0.66 -14.53
CA GLN A 461 17.72 0.39 -14.88
C GLN A 461 17.17 1.74 -14.43
N SER A 462 17.80 2.36 -13.44
CA SER A 462 17.29 3.57 -12.78
C SER A 462 17.06 4.78 -13.72
N HIS A 463 17.77 4.85 -14.85
CA HIS A 463 17.59 5.95 -15.80
C HIS A 463 16.31 5.84 -16.65
N HIS A 464 15.71 4.65 -16.76
CA HIS A 464 14.46 4.46 -17.51
C HIS A 464 13.28 5.21 -16.89
N GLN A 465 13.26 5.41 -15.58
CA GLN A 465 12.18 6.12 -14.88
C GLN A 465 11.99 7.58 -15.35
N TYR A 466 13.02 8.17 -15.96
CA TYR A 466 12.95 9.54 -16.51
C TYR A 466 12.42 9.60 -17.95
N ARG A 467 12.02 8.47 -18.55
CA ARG A 467 11.33 8.47 -19.83
C ARG A 467 9.97 9.16 -19.68
N GLU A 468 9.63 9.99 -20.67
CA GLU A 468 8.40 10.79 -20.66
C GLU A 468 7.14 9.92 -20.49
N ASP A 469 7.03 8.84 -21.27
CA ASP A 469 5.92 7.89 -21.22
C ASP A 469 5.77 7.17 -19.88
N LEU A 470 6.89 6.86 -19.19
CA LEU A 470 6.88 6.20 -17.91
C LEU A 470 6.56 7.18 -16.75
N MET A 471 7.08 8.42 -16.82
CA MET A 471 6.69 9.48 -15.88
C MET A 471 5.20 9.81 -16.01
N GLU A 472 4.67 9.89 -17.23
CA GLU A 472 3.26 10.14 -17.50
C GLU A 472 2.38 8.99 -16.97
N ARG A 473 2.83 7.73 -17.14
CA ARG A 473 2.13 6.57 -16.55
C ARG A 473 2.04 6.68 -15.02
N GLU A 474 3.12 7.08 -14.35
CA GLU A 474 3.12 7.25 -12.89
C GLU A 474 2.20 8.41 -12.46
N LEU A 475 2.23 9.54 -13.15
CA LEU A 475 1.30 10.65 -12.93
C LEU A 475 -0.16 10.19 -13.06
N ASN A 476 -0.49 9.49 -14.13
CA ASN A 476 -1.84 9.01 -14.39
C ASN A 476 -2.29 7.96 -13.38
N LYS A 477 -1.38 7.09 -12.91
CA LYS A 477 -1.64 6.11 -11.84
C LYS A 477 -1.99 6.83 -10.53
N ALA A 478 -1.16 7.76 -10.10
CA ALA A 478 -1.41 8.55 -8.89
C ALA A 478 -2.70 9.39 -9.04
N TYR A 479 -2.96 9.99 -10.21
CA TYR A 479 -4.17 10.75 -10.48
C TYR A 479 -5.43 9.91 -10.27
N ILE A 480 -5.50 8.71 -10.87
CA ILE A 480 -6.65 7.82 -10.73
C ILE A 480 -6.83 7.38 -9.28
N GLY A 481 -5.73 7.14 -8.57
CA GLY A 481 -5.77 6.82 -7.14
C GLY A 481 -6.25 7.98 -6.29
N PHE A 482 -5.78 9.20 -6.56
CA PHE A 482 -6.02 10.37 -5.73
C PHE A 482 -7.28 11.15 -6.10
N VAL A 483 -7.87 10.96 -7.29
CA VAL A 483 -9.11 11.64 -7.64
C VAL A 483 -10.19 11.35 -6.60
N HIS A 484 -10.88 12.39 -6.15
CA HIS A 484 -11.93 12.25 -5.15
C HIS A 484 -13.32 12.33 -5.79
N TRP A 485 -14.26 11.53 -5.30
CA TRP A 485 -15.54 11.37 -6.01
C TRP A 485 -16.75 12.06 -5.39
N MET A 486 -16.71 12.54 -4.11
CA MET A 486 -17.98 12.90 -3.48
C MET A 486 -17.96 14.08 -2.49
N VAL A 487 -16.83 14.44 -1.93
CA VAL A 487 -16.79 15.45 -0.85
C VAL A 487 -15.95 16.65 -1.27
N THR A 488 -16.48 17.83 -1.03
CA THR A 488 -15.77 19.09 -1.32
C THR A 488 -15.66 19.91 -0.04
N PRO A 489 -14.45 20.23 0.38
CA PRO A 489 -13.14 19.90 -0.19
C PRO A 489 -12.68 18.46 0.12
N PRO A 490 -11.93 17.80 -0.78
CA PRO A 490 -11.44 16.44 -0.53
C PRO A 490 -10.38 16.43 0.59
N PRO A 491 -10.26 15.33 1.37
CA PRO A 491 -9.19 15.19 2.36
C PRO A 491 -7.82 15.22 1.70
N GLY A 492 -6.77 15.55 2.46
CA GLY A 492 -5.37 15.45 2.02
C GLY A 492 -4.99 14.02 1.64
N VAL A 493 -3.80 13.85 1.09
CA VAL A 493 -3.19 12.56 0.76
C VAL A 493 -2.02 12.33 1.72
N ALA A 494 -1.99 11.18 2.39
CA ALA A 494 -0.86 10.70 3.18
C ALA A 494 -0.09 9.67 2.36
N THR A 495 1.17 9.95 2.03
CA THR A 495 2.01 9.15 1.15
C THR A 495 3.48 9.24 1.54
N GLY A 496 4.39 8.72 0.71
CA GLY A 496 5.84 8.74 0.93
C GLY A 496 6.60 8.25 -0.30
N ASN A 497 7.64 7.47 -0.09
CA ASN A 497 8.57 6.98 -1.10
C ASN A 497 7.97 5.89 -2.00
N TRP A 498 6.83 6.18 -2.65
CA TRP A 498 6.09 5.26 -3.50
C TRP A 498 6.93 4.68 -4.64
N GLY A 499 7.15 3.35 -4.60
CA GLY A 499 7.95 2.62 -5.59
C GLY A 499 9.47 2.84 -5.47
N CYS A 500 9.98 3.41 -4.36
CA CYS A 500 11.40 3.78 -4.23
C CYS A 500 12.24 2.72 -3.51
N GLY A 501 11.64 1.68 -2.94
CA GLY A 501 12.33 0.53 -2.37
C GLY A 501 12.72 -0.49 -3.45
N ALA A 502 12.21 -1.71 -3.34
CA ALA A 502 12.50 -2.81 -4.26
C ALA A 502 12.26 -2.50 -5.75
N PHE A 503 11.36 -1.56 -6.07
CA PHE A 503 11.06 -1.17 -7.46
C PHE A 503 12.06 -0.16 -8.05
N GLY A 504 13.07 0.30 -7.30
CA GLY A 504 14.18 1.10 -7.79
C GLY A 504 13.82 2.52 -8.22
N GLY A 505 12.69 3.06 -7.77
CA GLY A 505 12.24 4.42 -8.05
C GLY A 505 13.13 5.48 -7.36
N ASP A 506 13.19 6.67 -7.93
CA ASP A 506 13.84 7.84 -7.37
C ASP A 506 12.86 8.66 -6.52
N SER A 507 13.13 8.80 -5.22
CA SER A 507 12.25 9.51 -4.28
C SER A 507 12.08 10.98 -4.66
N TYR A 508 13.11 11.63 -5.21
CA TYR A 508 13.05 13.02 -5.66
C TYR A 508 12.07 13.21 -6.83
N LEU A 509 12.11 12.29 -7.80
CA LEU A 509 11.16 12.29 -8.91
C LEU A 509 9.76 11.94 -8.43
N LYS A 510 9.62 10.87 -7.63
CA LYS A 510 8.31 10.37 -7.16
C LYS A 510 7.57 11.38 -6.30
N ALA A 511 8.28 12.15 -5.47
CA ALA A 511 7.68 13.23 -4.68
C ALA A 511 7.12 14.34 -5.58
N LEU A 512 7.87 14.75 -6.61
CA LEU A 512 7.42 15.76 -7.58
C LEU A 512 6.17 15.30 -8.34
N LEU A 513 6.15 14.03 -8.81
CA LEU A 513 4.99 13.49 -9.54
C LEU A 513 3.74 13.49 -8.65
N GLN A 514 3.85 13.09 -7.39
CA GLN A 514 2.74 13.10 -6.44
C GLN A 514 2.30 14.52 -6.08
N LEU A 515 3.23 15.47 -5.92
CA LEU A 515 2.93 16.88 -5.72
C LEU A 515 2.17 17.48 -6.92
N MET A 516 2.61 17.19 -8.17
CA MET A 516 1.90 17.62 -9.38
C MET A 516 0.44 17.14 -9.41
N VAL A 517 0.22 15.88 -9.02
CA VAL A 517 -1.13 15.31 -8.96
C VAL A 517 -1.95 15.99 -7.86
N CYS A 518 -1.37 16.23 -6.69
CA CYS A 518 -2.05 16.92 -5.60
C CYS A 518 -2.40 18.37 -5.98
N ALA A 519 -1.52 19.09 -6.69
CA ALA A 519 -1.78 20.42 -7.23
C ALA A 519 -2.97 20.41 -8.19
N GLN A 520 -2.98 19.48 -9.15
CA GLN A 520 -4.07 19.33 -10.12
C GLN A 520 -5.42 19.04 -9.46
N LEU A 521 -5.42 18.31 -8.35
CA LEU A 521 -6.64 17.92 -7.63
C LEU A 521 -7.02 18.90 -6.50
N GLY A 522 -6.16 19.87 -6.18
CA GLY A 522 -6.35 20.80 -5.06
C GLY A 522 -6.38 20.09 -3.70
N ARG A 523 -5.54 19.07 -3.53
CA ARG A 523 -5.46 18.26 -2.31
C ARG A 523 -4.19 18.59 -1.50
N PRO A 524 -4.26 18.76 -0.17
CA PRO A 524 -3.09 18.81 0.70
C PRO A 524 -2.29 17.50 0.61
N LEU A 525 -0.97 17.60 0.83
CA LEU A 525 -0.04 16.48 0.77
C LEU A 525 0.73 16.35 2.08
N ALA A 526 0.56 15.23 2.78
CA ALA A 526 1.43 14.78 3.87
C ALA A 526 2.36 13.70 3.32
N TYR A 527 3.67 13.96 3.36
CA TYR A 527 4.69 13.10 2.77
C TYR A 527 5.68 12.61 3.83
N TYR A 528 5.82 11.29 3.97
CA TYR A 528 6.69 10.65 4.94
C TYR A 528 7.94 10.10 4.24
N THR A 529 9.15 10.56 4.66
CA THR A 529 10.41 10.25 3.98
C THR A 529 11.13 9.02 4.53
N PHE A 530 10.55 8.34 5.51
CA PHE A 530 11.08 7.10 6.10
C PHE A 530 12.52 7.26 6.63
N GLY A 531 12.72 8.17 7.57
CA GLY A 531 14.01 8.46 8.23
C GLY A 531 14.96 9.32 7.40
N ASN A 532 14.61 9.72 6.18
CA ASN A 532 15.50 10.50 5.32
C ASN A 532 15.32 12.01 5.54
N VAL A 533 16.05 12.54 6.51
CA VAL A 533 16.05 13.97 6.89
C VAL A 533 16.56 14.86 5.76
N GLU A 534 17.62 14.45 5.03
CA GLU A 534 18.17 15.22 3.92
C GLU A 534 17.14 15.40 2.80
N PHE A 535 16.45 14.32 2.45
CA PHE A 535 15.41 14.39 1.42
C PHE A 535 14.17 15.20 1.89
N ARG A 536 13.80 15.13 3.17
CA ARG A 536 12.76 15.97 3.77
C ARG A 536 13.08 17.46 3.51
N ASP A 537 14.28 17.88 3.86
CA ASP A 537 14.71 19.27 3.74
C ASP A 537 14.82 19.69 2.27
N ASP A 538 15.42 18.86 1.40
CA ASP A 538 15.54 19.11 -0.04
C ASP A 538 14.14 19.26 -0.72
N PHE A 539 13.18 18.40 -0.35
CA PHE A 539 11.83 18.47 -0.92
C PHE A 539 11.05 19.70 -0.46
N HIS A 540 11.20 20.06 0.82
CA HIS A 540 10.61 21.28 1.35
C HIS A 540 11.21 22.53 0.69
N GLU A 541 12.52 22.60 0.52
CA GLU A 541 13.19 23.72 -0.19
C GLU A 541 12.68 23.86 -1.63
N MET A 542 12.52 22.73 -2.34
CA MET A 542 11.98 22.72 -3.70
C MET A 542 10.54 23.22 -3.75
N TRP A 543 9.70 22.84 -2.79
CA TRP A 543 8.32 23.34 -2.70
C TRP A 543 8.28 24.84 -2.42
N LEU A 544 9.15 25.37 -1.53
CA LEU A 544 9.27 26.80 -1.28
C LEU A 544 9.68 27.55 -2.55
N LEU A 545 10.61 26.98 -3.35
CA LEU A 545 11.01 27.54 -4.64
C LEU A 545 9.80 27.65 -5.59
N PHE A 546 9.03 26.58 -5.74
CA PHE A 546 7.81 26.59 -6.57
C PHE A 546 6.78 27.60 -6.09
N ARG A 547 6.64 27.76 -4.78
CA ARG A 547 5.73 28.75 -4.18
C ARG A 547 6.17 30.18 -4.48
N ASN A 548 7.46 30.46 -4.32
CA ASN A 548 8.01 31.80 -4.55
C ASN A 548 7.98 32.20 -6.03
N ASP A 549 8.21 31.25 -6.94
CA ASP A 549 8.24 31.48 -8.37
C ASP A 549 6.85 31.36 -9.04
N GLY A 550 5.82 30.91 -8.31
CA GLY A 550 4.52 30.62 -8.90
C GLY A 550 4.54 29.49 -9.92
N THR A 551 5.47 28.54 -9.76
CA THR A 551 5.68 27.42 -10.72
C THR A 551 4.43 26.56 -10.85
N THR A 552 4.00 26.32 -12.10
CA THR A 552 2.83 25.48 -12.40
C THR A 552 3.22 24.03 -12.75
N VAL A 553 2.24 23.14 -12.70
CA VAL A 553 2.40 21.74 -13.16
C VAL A 553 2.92 21.68 -14.61
N GLN A 554 2.36 22.48 -15.52
CA GLN A 554 2.81 22.56 -16.91
C GLN A 554 4.29 22.94 -17.03
N GLN A 555 4.75 23.92 -16.26
CA GLN A 555 6.14 24.36 -16.28
C GLN A 555 7.07 23.25 -15.76
N LEU A 556 6.75 22.64 -14.61
CA LEU A 556 7.53 21.53 -14.09
C LEU A 556 7.55 20.34 -15.07
N TRP A 557 6.41 20.01 -15.69
CA TRP A 557 6.34 18.95 -16.69
C TRP A 557 7.26 19.22 -17.88
N SER A 558 7.30 20.47 -18.36
CA SER A 558 8.23 20.86 -19.43
C SER A 558 9.70 20.69 -19.04
N ILE A 559 10.05 21.02 -17.78
CA ILE A 559 11.41 20.83 -17.24
C ILE A 559 11.73 19.34 -17.14
N LEU A 560 10.82 18.50 -16.63
CA LEU A 560 11.01 17.05 -16.53
C LEU A 560 11.21 16.41 -17.92
N ARG A 561 10.47 16.86 -18.93
CA ARG A 561 10.67 16.43 -20.34
C ARG A 561 12.04 16.83 -20.87
N SER A 562 12.55 18.00 -20.50
CA SER A 562 13.89 18.44 -20.87
C SER A 562 14.97 17.62 -20.17
N TYR A 563 14.76 17.26 -18.89
CA TYR A 563 15.63 16.34 -18.15
C TYR A 563 15.65 14.94 -18.78
N SER A 564 14.49 14.43 -19.21
CA SER A 564 14.36 13.16 -19.96
C SER A 564 15.27 13.13 -21.20
N ARG A 565 15.24 14.20 -22.00
CA ARG A 565 16.10 14.34 -23.21
C ARG A 565 17.57 14.33 -22.83
N LEU A 566 17.96 15.07 -21.79
CA LEU A 566 19.34 15.11 -21.31
C LEU A 566 19.85 13.73 -20.88
N ILE A 567 19.04 12.96 -20.14
CA ILE A 567 19.39 11.59 -19.71
C ILE A 567 19.54 10.66 -20.91
N LYS A 568 18.62 10.73 -21.89
CA LYS A 568 18.66 9.93 -23.12
C LYS A 568 19.95 10.21 -23.94
N GLU A 569 20.35 11.46 -24.08
CA GLU A 569 21.58 11.86 -24.80
C GLU A 569 22.83 11.36 -24.07
N LYS A 570 22.87 11.41 -22.75
CA LYS A 570 24.00 10.90 -21.94
C LYS A 570 24.10 9.37 -22.03
N SER A 571 22.99 8.68 -21.94
CA SER A 571 22.94 7.20 -22.05
C SER A 571 23.44 6.69 -23.41
N SER A 572 23.24 7.46 -24.48
CA SER A 572 23.73 7.10 -25.83
C SER A 572 25.24 7.29 -26.03
N LYS A 573 25.88 8.17 -25.24
CA LYS A 573 27.29 8.54 -25.40
C LYS A 573 28.25 7.77 -24.49
N GLU A 574 27.80 7.36 -23.28
CA GLU A 574 28.63 6.66 -22.28
C GLU A 574 27.83 5.56 -21.54
N PRO A 575 27.90 4.30 -22.01
CA PRO A 575 27.05 3.23 -21.47
C PRO A 575 27.38 2.74 -20.04
N ARG A 576 28.52 3.13 -19.43
CA ARG A 576 29.03 2.46 -18.22
C ARG A 576 29.22 3.27 -16.93
N GLU A 577 29.07 4.60 -16.93
CA GLU A 577 29.43 5.41 -15.74
C GLU A 577 28.34 6.37 -15.22
N ASN A 578 27.15 6.45 -15.77
CA ASN A 578 26.16 7.46 -15.36
C ASN A 578 25.17 6.94 -14.32
N LYS A 579 25.62 6.80 -13.07
CA LYS A 579 24.71 6.96 -11.91
C LYS A 579 24.35 8.45 -11.83
N ALA A 580 23.22 8.85 -12.42
CA ALA A 580 22.65 10.17 -12.15
C ALA A 580 22.37 10.24 -10.64
N SER A 581 23.13 11.06 -9.91
CA SER A 581 22.86 11.31 -8.49
C SER A 581 21.44 11.83 -8.34
N LYS A 582 20.69 11.36 -7.35
CA LYS A 582 19.32 11.83 -7.06
C LYS A 582 19.24 13.35 -6.97
N LYS A 583 20.22 14.04 -6.38
CA LYS A 583 20.32 15.50 -6.31
C LYS A 583 20.42 16.22 -7.66
N LYS A 584 20.91 15.55 -8.72
CA LYS A 584 21.04 16.18 -10.04
C LYS A 584 19.71 16.59 -10.67
N LEU A 585 18.60 15.91 -10.34
CA LEU A 585 17.29 16.32 -10.82
C LEU A 585 16.87 17.68 -10.22
N TYR A 586 17.01 17.85 -8.90
CA TYR A 586 16.64 19.11 -8.25
C TYR A 586 17.55 20.26 -8.64
N ASP A 587 18.86 20.03 -8.78
CA ASP A 587 19.81 21.03 -9.29
C ASP A 587 19.43 21.47 -10.70
N PHE A 588 19.10 20.52 -11.58
CA PHE A 588 18.64 20.82 -12.94
C PHE A 588 17.36 21.66 -12.94
N ILE A 589 16.39 21.34 -12.09
CA ILE A 589 15.14 22.11 -11.98
C ILE A 589 15.44 23.52 -11.51
N LYS A 590 16.29 23.70 -10.47
CA LYS A 590 16.70 25.02 -9.96
C LYS A 590 17.37 25.87 -11.06
N GLU A 591 18.23 25.27 -11.87
CA GLU A 591 18.91 25.94 -13.00
C GLU A 591 17.93 26.37 -14.11
N GLU A 592 16.96 25.49 -14.48
CA GLU A 592 15.97 25.81 -15.52
C GLU A 592 15.02 26.93 -15.07
N LEU A 593 14.55 26.89 -13.82
CA LEU A 593 13.70 27.94 -13.25
C LEU A 593 14.45 29.29 -13.16
N LYS A 594 15.75 29.27 -12.85
CA LYS A 594 16.60 30.47 -12.87
C LYS A 594 16.71 31.08 -14.27
N LYS A 595 16.89 30.26 -15.33
CA LYS A 595 16.92 30.75 -16.70
C LYS A 595 15.63 31.49 -17.10
N VAL A 596 14.48 30.97 -16.65
CA VAL A 596 13.18 31.62 -16.92
C VAL A 596 13.07 32.99 -16.23
N ARG A 597 13.61 33.12 -15.01
CA ARG A 597 13.64 34.41 -14.29
C ARG A 597 14.56 35.43 -14.89
N ASP A 598 15.73 34.98 -15.39
CA ASP A 598 16.81 35.84 -15.90
C ASP A 598 16.56 36.29 -17.36
N VAL A 599 15.51 35.86 -18.04
CA VAL A 599 15.11 36.36 -19.34
C VAL A 599 14.49 37.76 -19.15
N PRO A 600 15.12 38.87 -19.60
CA PRO A 600 14.52 40.19 -19.53
C PRO A 600 13.22 40.20 -20.34
N GLY A 601 12.11 40.58 -19.70
CA GLY A 601 10.83 40.73 -20.39
C GLY A 601 10.97 41.67 -21.57
N GLU A 602 10.92 41.17 -22.80
CA GLU A 602 10.77 42.00 -23.99
C GLU A 602 9.41 42.69 -23.94
N GLY A 603 9.45 44.01 -23.76
CA GLY A 603 8.46 44.90 -24.29
C GLY A 603 7.22 45.23 -23.47
N ALA A 604 7.37 46.09 -22.49
CA ALA A 604 6.35 47.10 -22.23
C ALA A 604 7.02 48.47 -22.39
N SER A 605 7.27 48.88 -23.61
CA SER A 605 7.54 50.28 -23.95
C SER A 605 6.23 51.03 -23.86
N ALA A 606 6.02 51.67 -22.72
CA ALA A 606 4.97 52.68 -22.57
C ALA A 606 5.32 53.90 -23.39
N GLU A 607 4.62 54.12 -24.47
CA GLU A 607 4.53 55.45 -25.09
C GLU A 607 3.71 56.37 -24.19
N ALA A 608 4.40 57.24 -23.48
CA ALA A 608 3.84 58.40 -22.84
C ALA A 608 3.63 59.49 -23.90
N GLY A 609 2.43 59.55 -24.47
CA GLY A 609 1.95 60.62 -25.31
C GLY A 609 1.19 61.67 -24.46
N SER A 610 1.88 62.74 -24.12
CA SER A 610 1.29 63.96 -23.54
C SER A 610 0.40 64.64 -24.57
N SER A 611 -0.89 64.94 -24.23
CA SER A 611 -1.56 66.12 -24.74
C SER A 611 -2.56 66.69 -23.72
N ARG A 612 -2.29 67.90 -23.30
CA ARG A 612 -3.19 68.83 -22.62
C ARG A 612 -4.31 69.25 -23.56
N VAL A 613 -5.49 69.53 -23.05
CA VAL A 613 -6.22 70.81 -23.05
C VAL A 613 -7.70 70.57 -22.79
N ALA A 614 -8.15 71.12 -21.70
CA ALA A 614 -9.22 72.07 -21.38
C ALA A 614 -10.60 71.92 -22.01
N GLY A 615 -11.61 72.07 -21.13
CA GLY A 615 -12.87 72.70 -21.51
C GLY A 615 -14.12 72.17 -20.83
N LEU A 616 -14.48 72.73 -19.73
CA LEU A 616 -15.82 73.23 -19.26
C LEU A 616 -17.09 72.63 -19.91
N GLY A 617 -18.06 72.23 -19.11
CA GLY A 617 -19.46 72.15 -19.48
C GLY A 617 -20.33 71.45 -18.43
N GLU A 618 -21.00 72.27 -17.63
CA GLU A 618 -22.09 71.91 -16.71
C GLU A 618 -23.33 71.35 -17.42
N GLY A 619 -24.07 70.45 -16.78
CA GLY A 619 -25.36 70.02 -17.23
C GLY A 619 -26.05 69.02 -16.33
N LYS A 620 -27.06 69.50 -15.61
CA LYS A 620 -27.88 68.84 -14.58
C LYS A 620 -28.71 67.63 -15.02
N SER A 621 -28.93 66.74 -14.04
CA SER A 621 -30.19 66.10 -13.57
C SER A 621 -30.85 65.04 -14.51
N GLU A 622 -31.12 63.88 -14.05
CA GLU A 622 -32.31 63.37 -13.34
C GLU A 622 -32.34 61.81 -13.41
N THR A 623 -32.51 61.27 -12.25
CA THR A 623 -33.20 60.01 -11.83
C THR A 623 -33.55 58.94 -12.83
N SER A 624 -33.11 57.73 -12.59
CA SER A 624 -34.01 56.64 -12.18
C SER A 624 -33.29 55.34 -11.93
N ALA A 625 -33.86 54.60 -11.04
CA ALA A 625 -33.39 53.41 -10.34
C ALA A 625 -33.20 52.18 -11.22
N LYS A 626 -32.40 51.24 -10.63
CA LYS A 626 -32.39 49.77 -10.69
C LYS A 626 -31.30 49.13 -11.49
N SER A 627 -30.54 48.44 -10.75
CA SER A 627 -30.15 47.04 -10.73
C SER A 627 -28.64 46.82 -10.56
N SER A 628 -28.33 45.98 -9.59
CA SER A 628 -27.02 45.60 -9.09
C SER A 628 -26.16 44.89 -10.16
N PRO A 629 -24.85 44.99 -10.08
CA PRO A 629 -23.97 44.25 -11.00
C PRO A 629 -23.76 42.81 -10.54
N GLU A 630 -23.85 41.91 -11.50
CA GLU A 630 -23.49 40.50 -11.39
C GLU A 630 -22.00 40.29 -11.04
N LEU A 631 -21.79 39.44 -10.07
CA LEU A 631 -20.50 38.95 -9.62
C LEU A 631 -19.85 38.04 -10.68
N ASN A 632 -18.59 38.25 -10.90
CA ASN A 632 -17.66 37.48 -11.70
C ASN A 632 -17.89 35.95 -11.67
N LYS A 633 -18.12 35.35 -12.83
CA LYS A 633 -18.08 33.90 -13.05
C LYS A 633 -16.64 33.45 -13.12
N GLN A 634 -16.20 32.71 -12.11
CA GLN A 634 -15.01 31.86 -12.21
C GLN A 634 -15.26 30.69 -13.19
N PRO A 635 -14.26 30.23 -13.94
CA PRO A 635 -14.41 29.09 -14.85
C PRO A 635 -14.70 27.80 -14.07
N ALA A 636 -15.70 27.06 -14.52
CA ALA A 636 -16.17 25.83 -13.93
C ALA A 636 -15.06 24.75 -13.97
N ARG A 637 -14.81 24.13 -12.82
CA ARG A 637 -13.99 22.91 -12.69
C ARG A 637 -14.69 21.76 -13.41
N PRO A 638 -13.96 20.88 -14.12
CA PRO A 638 -14.57 19.72 -14.75
C PRO A 638 -15.07 18.73 -13.68
N GLN A 639 -16.38 18.60 -13.57
CA GLN A 639 -17.03 17.50 -12.86
C GLN A 639 -17.11 16.30 -13.79
N ILE A 640 -16.52 15.18 -13.38
CA ILE A 640 -16.77 13.90 -14.05
C ILE A 640 -18.18 13.44 -13.67
N THR A 641 -19.15 13.78 -14.49
CA THR A 641 -20.52 13.29 -14.36
C THR A 641 -20.57 11.91 -15.00
N ILE A 642 -20.76 10.87 -14.20
CA ILE A 642 -21.07 9.54 -14.69
C ILE A 642 -22.52 9.55 -15.19
N THR A 643 -22.69 9.84 -16.46
CA THR A 643 -24.00 9.74 -17.11
C THR A 643 -24.24 8.29 -17.53
N GLN A 644 -25.28 7.67 -17.03
CA GLN A 644 -25.82 6.42 -17.53
C GLN A 644 -26.39 6.67 -18.93
N GLN A 645 -25.74 6.19 -19.96
CA GLN A 645 -26.36 5.93 -21.24
C GLN A 645 -25.99 4.52 -21.70
N SER A 646 -27.00 3.68 -21.73
CA SER A 646 -27.01 2.40 -22.43
C SER A 646 -27.04 2.64 -23.94
N THR A 647 -25.99 2.21 -24.64
CA THR A 647 -26.09 1.96 -26.09
C THR A 647 -25.30 0.72 -26.42
N ASP A 648 -26.01 -0.28 -26.90
CA ASP A 648 -25.50 -1.42 -27.63
C ASP A 648 -24.81 -0.93 -28.92
N LEU A 649 -23.51 -1.20 -29.08
CA LEU A 649 -22.84 -1.18 -30.37
C LEU A 649 -21.73 -2.23 -30.41
N LEU A 650 -21.78 -3.00 -31.47
CA LEU A 650 -20.89 -4.09 -31.89
C LEU A 650 -19.39 -3.69 -31.94
N PRO A 651 -18.47 -4.64 -31.81
CA PRO A 651 -17.04 -4.35 -31.74
C PRO A 651 -16.47 -4.08 -33.15
N ALA A 652 -15.85 -2.92 -33.30
CA ALA A 652 -14.97 -2.64 -34.43
C ALA A 652 -13.61 -3.30 -34.18
N GLN A 653 -13.13 -4.05 -35.14
CA GLN A 653 -11.78 -4.62 -35.20
C GLN A 653 -10.74 -3.50 -35.23
N LEU A 654 -9.91 -3.44 -34.21
CA LEU A 654 -8.69 -2.64 -34.21
C LEU A 654 -7.55 -3.48 -34.77
N SER A 655 -6.99 -2.99 -35.87
CA SER A 655 -5.75 -3.48 -36.46
C SER A 655 -4.60 -3.43 -35.45
N GLN A 656 -3.93 -4.55 -35.29
CA GLN A 656 -2.68 -4.67 -34.54
C GLN A 656 -1.54 -4.02 -35.33
N ASP A 657 -1.06 -2.89 -34.87
CA ASP A 657 0.28 -2.43 -35.18
C ASP A 657 1.29 -3.06 -34.22
N ASN A 658 1.96 -4.09 -34.72
CA ASN A 658 3.10 -4.74 -34.08
C ASN A 658 4.35 -3.89 -34.26
N SER A 659 4.70 -3.08 -33.25
CA SER A 659 6.06 -2.58 -33.05
C SER A 659 6.31 -2.25 -31.58
N ASN A 660 6.32 -3.28 -30.75
CA ASN A 660 6.91 -3.19 -29.41
C ASN A 660 8.10 -4.14 -29.35
N SER A 661 9.28 -3.58 -29.06
CA SER A 661 10.53 -4.31 -28.93
C SER A 661 10.44 -5.36 -27.80
N SER A 662 11.16 -6.46 -27.97
CA SER A 662 11.20 -7.57 -27.00
C SER A 662 11.66 -7.17 -25.59
N GLU A 663 12.28 -6.01 -25.43
CA GLU A 663 12.71 -5.45 -24.14
C GLU A 663 11.52 -4.91 -23.31
N ASP A 664 10.51 -4.32 -23.94
CA ASP A 664 9.31 -3.80 -23.25
C ASP A 664 8.44 -4.93 -22.66
N GLN A 665 8.52 -6.14 -23.23
CA GLN A 665 7.83 -7.31 -22.69
C GLN A 665 8.58 -7.98 -21.53
N ALA A 666 9.90 -7.86 -21.46
CA ALA A 666 10.71 -8.37 -20.35
C ALA A 666 10.55 -7.55 -19.08
N LEU A 667 10.29 -6.24 -19.17
CA LEU A 667 10.04 -5.38 -18.02
C LEU A 667 8.72 -5.70 -17.27
N LEU A 668 7.82 -6.45 -17.89
CA LEU A 668 6.50 -6.80 -17.34
C LEU A 668 6.44 -8.19 -16.69
N MET A 669 7.55 -8.96 -16.68
CA MET A 669 7.53 -10.40 -16.41
C MET A 669 8.58 -10.88 -15.38
N LEU A 670 8.73 -10.21 -14.24
CA LEU A 670 9.32 -10.89 -13.09
C LEU A 670 8.28 -11.82 -12.47
N SER A 671 8.66 -13.04 -12.10
CA SER A 671 7.78 -13.94 -11.34
C SER A 671 7.52 -13.33 -9.96
N ASP A 672 6.35 -13.58 -9.38
CA ASP A 672 5.98 -13.06 -8.05
C ASP A 672 7.02 -13.43 -6.97
N ASP A 673 7.72 -14.56 -7.14
CA ASP A 673 8.78 -15.04 -6.23
C ASP A 673 10.09 -14.26 -6.40
N GLU A 674 10.46 -13.86 -7.61
CA GLU A 674 11.64 -13.02 -7.87
C GLU A 674 11.40 -11.59 -7.38
N GLU A 675 10.20 -11.05 -7.57
CA GLU A 675 9.81 -9.74 -7.08
C GLU A 675 9.73 -9.70 -5.55
N ALA A 676 9.18 -10.74 -4.90
CA ALA A 676 9.11 -10.87 -3.45
C ALA A 676 10.51 -11.07 -2.82
N ASN A 677 11.40 -11.85 -3.44
CA ASN A 677 12.77 -12.05 -2.97
C ASN A 677 13.61 -10.78 -3.13
N ALA A 678 13.45 -10.04 -4.24
CA ALA A 678 14.09 -8.75 -4.43
C ALA A 678 13.61 -7.71 -3.40
N MET A 679 12.33 -7.73 -3.04
CA MET A 679 11.76 -6.89 -1.97
C MET A 679 12.37 -7.20 -0.60
N MET A 680 12.55 -8.47 -0.24
CA MET A 680 13.14 -8.87 1.04
C MET A 680 14.62 -8.48 1.15
N GLU A 681 15.37 -8.64 0.08
CA GLU A 681 16.80 -8.33 0.04
C GLU A 681 17.04 -6.82 0.10
N ALA A 682 16.21 -6.02 -0.60
CA ALA A 682 16.23 -4.57 -0.55
C ALA A 682 15.90 -4.03 0.84
N ALA A 683 14.85 -4.54 1.45
CA ALA A 683 14.38 -4.10 2.76
C ALA A 683 15.35 -4.49 3.88
N SER A 684 16.02 -5.64 3.77
CA SER A 684 17.10 -6.05 4.70
C SER A 684 18.30 -5.11 4.64
N LEU A 685 18.58 -4.53 3.48
CA LEU A 685 19.67 -3.58 3.28
C LEU A 685 19.32 -2.17 3.79
N GLU A 686 18.08 -1.73 3.61
CA GLU A 686 17.57 -0.47 4.16
C GLU A 686 17.52 -0.49 5.69
N ALA A 687 17.11 -1.61 6.30
CA ALA A 687 17.12 -1.79 7.76
C ALA A 687 18.54 -1.76 8.34
N LYS A 688 19.53 -2.29 7.64
CA LYS A 688 20.95 -2.23 8.07
C LYS A 688 21.53 -0.81 7.97
N SER A 689 21.17 -0.05 6.93
CA SER A 689 21.63 1.33 6.79
C SER A 689 21.03 2.26 7.83
N SER A 690 19.78 2.06 8.23
CA SER A 690 19.14 2.86 9.30
C SER A 690 19.70 2.55 10.70
N VAL A 691 20.13 1.31 10.97
CA VAL A 691 20.79 0.93 12.23
C VAL A 691 22.21 1.51 12.32
N GLU A 692 22.94 1.61 11.21
CA GLU A 692 24.27 2.22 11.19
C GLU A 692 24.22 3.75 11.39
N ILE A 693 23.20 4.43 10.89
CA ILE A 693 22.98 5.88 11.11
C ILE A 693 22.62 6.16 12.57
N SER A 694 21.85 5.31 13.24
CA SER A 694 21.49 5.47 14.65
C SER A 694 22.66 5.18 15.62
N ASN A 695 23.63 4.36 15.21
CA ASN A 695 24.84 4.06 16.01
C ASN A 695 25.97 5.09 15.84
N SER A 696 25.94 5.91 14.80
CA SER A 696 26.95 6.95 14.56
C SER A 696 26.73 8.24 15.34
N SER A 697 25.55 8.44 15.94
CA SER A 697 25.21 9.67 16.70
C SER A 697 25.54 9.62 18.19
N THR A 698 26.07 8.52 18.75
CA THR A 698 26.30 8.36 20.20
C THR A 698 27.76 8.31 20.64
N THR A 699 28.74 8.56 19.79
CA THR A 699 30.16 8.61 20.24
C THR A 699 30.89 9.85 19.74
N SER A 700 30.77 10.93 20.48
CA SER A 700 31.76 12.00 20.45
C SER A 700 32.07 12.45 21.88
N LYS A 701 33.17 11.95 22.44
CA LYS A 701 34.19 12.65 23.23
C LYS A 701 35.05 11.65 24.03
N THR A 702 36.22 11.38 23.52
CA THR A 702 37.48 11.50 24.32
C THR A 702 38.67 11.27 23.37
N SER A 703 39.65 12.13 23.56
CA SER A 703 40.90 12.27 22.85
C SER A 703 41.90 11.12 23.12
N SER A 704 42.65 10.68 22.12
CA SER A 704 44.10 10.84 22.03
C SER A 704 44.79 9.77 21.16
N THR A 705 45.73 10.29 20.34
CA THR A 705 46.95 9.70 19.80
C THR A 705 46.91 8.63 18.70
N ALA A 706 47.57 9.02 17.66
CA ALA A 706 47.94 8.45 16.41
C ALA A 706 48.45 7.02 16.37
N THR A 707 47.99 6.27 15.35
CA THR A 707 48.91 5.49 14.51
C THR A 707 48.25 5.25 13.14
N LYS A 708 48.99 5.46 12.07
CA LYS A 708 48.65 5.26 10.67
C LYS A 708 48.44 3.78 10.40
N SER A 709 47.29 3.41 9.79
CA SER A 709 47.23 2.25 8.94
C SER A 709 46.22 2.53 7.79
N MET A 710 46.64 2.14 6.58
CA MET A 710 45.93 2.37 5.33
C MET A 710 44.53 1.74 5.35
N GLY A 711 43.50 2.56 5.10
CA GLY A 711 42.13 2.12 4.92
C GLY A 711 41.87 1.76 3.46
N SER A 712 41.43 0.54 3.24
CA SER A 712 40.72 0.16 2.03
C SER A 712 39.28 0.68 2.16
N GLY A 713 38.93 1.72 1.40
CA GLY A 713 37.55 2.20 1.30
C GLY A 713 36.66 1.14 0.65
N GLY A 714 35.86 0.47 1.43
CA GLY A 714 34.80 -0.39 0.92
C GLY A 714 33.73 0.46 0.26
N ARG A 715 33.59 0.32 -1.05
CA ARG A 715 32.53 0.96 -1.85
C ARG A 715 31.22 0.24 -1.53
N GLN A 716 30.22 0.95 -1.07
CA GLN A 716 28.87 0.43 -0.85
C GLN A 716 28.25 0.12 -2.23
N LEU A 717 27.96 -1.14 -2.49
CA LEU A 717 27.34 -1.61 -3.74
C LEU A 717 25.85 -1.25 -3.73
N SER A 718 25.33 -0.78 -4.87
CA SER A 718 23.89 -0.58 -5.06
C SER A 718 23.16 -1.93 -5.09
N LEU A 719 21.85 -1.91 -4.83
CA LEU A 719 21.00 -3.12 -4.91
C LEU A 719 21.16 -3.85 -6.26
N LEU A 720 21.27 -3.10 -7.35
CA LEU A 720 21.50 -3.64 -8.69
C LEU A 720 22.88 -4.30 -8.86
N GLU A 721 23.93 -3.74 -8.28
CA GLU A 721 25.27 -4.35 -8.29
C GLU A 721 25.31 -5.65 -7.46
N MET A 722 24.47 -5.75 -6.41
CA MET A 722 24.33 -7.00 -5.64
C MET A 722 23.52 -8.06 -6.39
N LEU A 723 22.46 -7.66 -7.09
CA LEU A 723 21.66 -8.57 -7.92
C LEU A 723 22.49 -9.11 -9.10
N ASP A 724 23.30 -8.28 -9.76
CA ASP A 724 24.20 -8.69 -10.84
C ASP A 724 25.30 -9.66 -10.34
N THR A 725 25.83 -9.45 -9.14
CA THR A 725 26.82 -10.37 -8.54
C THR A 725 26.22 -11.74 -8.17
N HIS A 726 24.95 -11.79 -7.82
CA HIS A 726 24.25 -13.07 -7.61
C HIS A 726 23.96 -13.80 -8.91
N TYR A 727 23.63 -13.08 -9.97
CA TYR A 727 23.38 -13.67 -11.29
C TYR A 727 24.67 -14.27 -11.90
N GLU A 728 25.82 -13.59 -11.76
CA GLU A 728 27.11 -14.13 -12.20
C GLU A 728 27.57 -15.35 -11.40
N LYS A 729 27.29 -15.42 -10.10
CA LYS A 729 27.61 -16.61 -9.26
C LYS A 729 26.73 -17.82 -9.58
N GLY A 730 25.48 -17.61 -9.98
CA GLY A 730 24.56 -18.69 -10.39
C GLY A 730 24.90 -19.32 -11.75
N SER A 731 25.52 -18.56 -12.67
CA SER A 731 25.86 -19.02 -14.02
C SER A 731 27.22 -19.74 -14.12
N ALA A 732 28.11 -19.62 -13.13
CA ALA A 732 29.46 -20.19 -13.15
C ALA A 732 29.54 -21.68 -12.80
N SER A 733 28.46 -22.37 -12.45
CA SER A 733 28.49 -23.76 -11.99
C SER A 733 28.18 -24.85 -13.04
N LYS A 734 28.04 -24.51 -14.33
CA LYS A 734 27.81 -25.50 -15.38
C LYS A 734 28.62 -25.23 -16.65
N ARG A 735 29.95 -25.50 -16.59
CA ARG A 735 30.73 -25.82 -17.78
C ARG A 735 31.17 -27.28 -17.70
N PRO A 736 30.89 -28.14 -18.71
CA PRO A 736 31.36 -29.52 -18.74
C PRO A 736 32.84 -29.55 -19.11
N ARG A 737 33.61 -30.33 -18.34
CA ARG A 737 35.01 -30.64 -18.64
C ARG A 737 35.09 -31.43 -19.93
N LYS A 738 35.89 -30.94 -20.87
CA LYS A 738 36.41 -31.74 -21.98
C LYS A 738 37.37 -32.79 -21.45
N SER A 739 37.19 -34.07 -21.80
CA SER A 739 38.21 -35.12 -21.74
C SER A 739 38.58 -35.55 -23.15
N PRO A 740 39.83 -36.05 -23.37
CA PRO A 740 40.47 -36.11 -24.67
C PRO A 740 40.18 -37.38 -25.45
N ASN A 741 40.37 -37.25 -26.75
CA ASN A 741 40.40 -38.24 -27.83
C ASN A 741 40.69 -39.68 -27.48
N CYS A 742 39.91 -40.60 -28.04
CA CYS A 742 40.48 -41.77 -28.70
C CYS A 742 39.61 -42.22 -29.88
N SER A 743 40.30 -42.69 -30.89
CA SER A 743 40.00 -42.93 -32.28
C SER A 743 39.18 -44.16 -32.61
N LYS A 744 38.49 -44.09 -33.80
CA LYS A 744 38.23 -45.12 -34.84
C LYS A 744 37.28 -46.28 -34.52
N ALA A 745 36.21 -46.49 -35.23
CA ALA A 745 36.07 -47.23 -36.47
C ALA A 745 34.61 -47.45 -36.85
N GLU A 746 34.30 -47.20 -38.07
CA GLU A 746 33.49 -47.84 -39.10
C GLU A 746 32.31 -48.78 -38.73
N GLY A 747 31.16 -48.55 -39.43
CA GLY A 747 30.31 -49.63 -39.83
C GLY A 747 28.85 -49.37 -40.04
N SER A 748 28.46 -49.02 -41.24
CA SER A 748 27.32 -49.45 -42.10
C SER A 748 25.86 -49.45 -41.53
N ALA A 749 25.00 -48.62 -42.06
CA ALA A 749 24.02 -48.86 -43.15
C ALA A 749 22.67 -49.53 -42.78
N LYS A 750 21.64 -48.94 -43.33
CA LYS A 750 20.27 -49.45 -43.68
C LYS A 750 19.24 -49.37 -42.56
N SER A 751 17.99 -48.95 -42.77
CA SER A 751 17.16 -48.53 -43.90
C SER A 751 15.77 -48.19 -43.37
N ARG A 752 15.17 -47.17 -43.96
CA ARG A 752 13.73 -46.93 -44.24
C ARG A 752 12.67 -47.75 -43.49
N LYS A 753 11.70 -47.05 -42.90
CA LYS A 753 10.31 -47.06 -43.41
C LYS A 753 9.48 -45.91 -42.80
N GLU A 754 8.92 -45.11 -43.69
CA GLU A 754 7.71 -44.29 -43.55
C GLU A 754 6.52 -45.19 -43.25
N ILE A 755 5.62 -44.76 -42.37
CA ILE A 755 4.17 -44.95 -42.48
C ILE A 755 3.47 -43.72 -41.93
N ASP A 756 2.79 -43.10 -42.82
CA ASP A 756 1.77 -42.06 -42.68
C ASP A 756 0.50 -42.73 -42.13
N VAL A 757 -0.27 -42.04 -41.24
CA VAL A 757 -1.73 -42.11 -41.12
C VAL A 757 -2.26 -41.03 -40.14
N THR A 758 -2.84 -39.98 -40.68
CA THR A 758 -4.11 -39.29 -40.38
C THR A 758 -4.69 -39.24 -38.98
N ASP A 759 -5.02 -38.00 -38.65
CA ASP A 759 -6.20 -37.45 -37.95
C ASP A 759 -7.03 -38.35 -37.05
N LYS A 760 -7.17 -37.92 -35.81
CA LYS A 760 -8.48 -37.66 -35.20
C LYS A 760 -8.41 -36.85 -33.93
N ASP A 761 -9.25 -35.82 -33.95
CA ASP A 761 -9.71 -35.01 -32.82
C ASP A 761 -10.20 -35.85 -31.64
N GLU A 762 -10.09 -35.26 -30.52
CA GLU A 762 -11.08 -35.04 -29.46
C GLU A 762 -10.57 -35.27 -28.03
N LYS A 763 -10.84 -34.24 -27.25
CA LYS A 763 -11.15 -34.26 -25.82
C LYS A 763 -10.05 -34.67 -24.87
N ASP A 764 -9.57 -33.66 -24.17
CA ASP A 764 -9.51 -33.72 -22.69
C ASP A 764 -9.55 -32.30 -22.11
N ASP A 765 -10.78 -31.87 -21.89
CA ASP A 765 -11.09 -30.95 -20.82
C ASP A 765 -11.31 -31.76 -19.54
N ILE A 766 -11.00 -31.10 -18.42
CA ILE A 766 -11.31 -31.43 -17.05
C ILE A 766 -10.18 -32.13 -16.30
N VAL A 767 -9.42 -31.34 -15.56
CA VAL A 767 -9.17 -31.40 -14.13
C VAL A 767 -8.51 -30.09 -13.69
N ASP A 768 -9.22 -29.21 -13.05
CA ASP A 768 -9.02 -28.59 -11.73
C ASP A 768 -10.07 -27.50 -11.50
#